data_b1b4727c014e29c597269b8754fd0243
#
_entry.id   b1b4727c014e29c597269b8754fd0243
#
_cell.length_a   1.000
_cell.length_b   1.000
_cell.length_c   1.000
_cell.angle_alpha   90.00
_cell.angle_beta   90.00
_cell.angle_gamma   90.00
#
_symmetry.space_group_name_H-M   'P 1'
#
loop_
_entity.id
_entity.type
_entity.pdbx_description
1 polymer ?
#
loop_
_entity_poly.entity_id
_entity_poly.type
_entity_poly.pdbx_seq_one_letter_code
_entity_poly.pdbx_strand_id
1 'polypeptide(L)'
;MNSNVPETVSQSSHERTINQVTDLIQQNQLAKATELLNGILHQEPENLMARHLLGICQRKAGQLEQAMQTQQAILSAEPDFAAAYQELGLSLRLAARRREALEAFRRATEIDPRLLNSWKFLGDMAAQLGDEETAAHAYAQCPASPDTDPMLERALSLIAGDKLGLADIVVRMYLKRQPRDARALYAQSTIAVQKGAITEALELLEATLRYAPENRSARLDYVNLLSRRQRYAEALLHIDRLLALDPANQSYRLQKASLLERSGQYEDALRMVEAVQKENPAQSSVWARLGALQRIVGLRPECIASLHRAIDCDPDNGQPWYLLADLKTFEFTPGQVEAMRRSVERAPRDSEDEVYFSFALANALERRGALEGRGAVDEAFAYYLRGNKAQTTRSVFSPEQYANFISLLKSSTTSDVFEDLEGSGFDDASPIFVVGLPRAGSTLVEQILTSHSKVDAMMELAHLASLVKELNYRQQKKNRSTYPLALAEIDRSECLEMGREYIKRTRILRRAAPFFVDKMPNNFEHIGLIHLVLPRARIIDVRRDPMANGFSAFKQLFQAGNEWSYKLKHIGNYYRAYLDLMAHWDRMLPGKVYQVNYEQLVQQPEEEIRSLLTWLELPFEEACLAPHQNARAVRTASSEQVRQPIYRDALEHWKLFEAELEPLRLALSGTPATH
;
A
#
# COMPACT_ATOMS: atom_id res chain seq x y z
N MET A 1 -63.84 -26.54 53.15
CA MET A 1 -63.65 -25.09 52.95
C MET A 1 -62.14 -24.84 52.80
N ASN A 2 -61.79 -24.46 51.59
CA ASN A 2 -60.66 -23.66 51.18
C ASN A 2 -59.24 -23.91 51.72
N SER A 3 -58.44 -24.51 50.89
CA SER A 3 -57.07 -24.17 50.77
C SER A 3 -56.65 -24.42 49.30
N ASN A 4 -56.93 -23.46 48.43
CA ASN A 4 -56.36 -23.33 47.11
C ASN A 4 -56.23 -21.83 46.82
N VAL A 5 -55.07 -21.31 46.83
CA VAL A 5 -54.46 -20.24 46.01
C VAL A 5 -53.14 -19.78 46.68
N PRO A 6 -51.94 -20.28 46.30
CA PRO A 6 -50.91 -19.35 45.95
C PRO A 6 -50.01 -19.78 44.72
N GLU A 7 -50.24 -20.92 44.03
CA GLU A 7 -49.38 -21.37 42.97
C GLU A 7 -49.44 -20.53 41.66
N THR A 8 -50.63 -20.02 41.31
CA THR A 8 -50.86 -19.27 40.08
C THR A 8 -50.29 -17.83 40.07
N VAL A 9 -50.14 -17.21 41.26
CA VAL A 9 -49.62 -15.84 41.39
C VAL A 9 -48.07 -15.82 41.33
N SER A 10 -47.44 -16.86 41.84
CA SER A 10 -45.99 -17.03 41.82
C SER A 10 -45.44 -17.26 40.37
N GLN A 11 -46.10 -18.14 39.59
CA GLN A 11 -45.68 -18.39 38.19
C GLN A 11 -45.76 -17.16 37.29
N SER A 12 -46.83 -16.34 37.40
CA SER A 12 -46.94 -15.10 36.60
C SER A 12 -45.93 -14.02 36.98
N SER A 13 -45.41 -14.05 38.21
CA SER A 13 -44.36 -13.12 38.70
C SER A 13 -42.98 -13.50 38.17
N HIS A 14 -42.64 -14.78 38.17
CA HIS A 14 -41.35 -15.26 37.65
C HIS A 14 -41.23 -15.12 36.12
N GLU A 15 -42.30 -15.37 35.36
CA GLU A 15 -42.33 -15.11 33.91
C GLU A 15 -42.05 -13.64 33.55
N ARG A 16 -42.62 -12.67 34.31
CA ARG A 16 -42.30 -11.24 34.11
C ARG A 16 -40.83 -10.94 34.40
N THR A 17 -40.28 -11.53 35.45
CA THR A 17 -38.86 -11.35 35.81
C THR A 17 -37.93 -11.97 34.76
N ILE A 18 -38.27 -13.14 34.20
CA ILE A 18 -37.50 -13.78 33.10
C ILE A 18 -37.51 -12.90 31.85
N ASN A 19 -38.62 -12.30 31.47
CA ASN A 19 -38.68 -11.36 30.36
C ASN A 19 -37.80 -10.12 30.62
N GLN A 20 -37.87 -9.54 31.82
CA GLN A 20 -37.02 -8.43 32.24
C GLN A 20 -35.51 -8.81 32.17
N VAL A 21 -35.15 -10.01 32.61
CA VAL A 21 -33.78 -10.53 32.52
C VAL A 21 -33.33 -10.64 31.07
N THR A 22 -34.20 -11.10 30.17
CA THR A 22 -33.87 -11.21 28.74
C THR A 22 -33.57 -9.83 28.16
N ASP A 23 -34.33 -8.80 28.49
CA ASP A 23 -34.10 -7.42 28.07
C ASP A 23 -32.77 -6.89 28.64
N LEU A 24 -32.46 -7.17 29.91
CA LEU A 24 -31.19 -6.77 30.54
C LEU A 24 -29.97 -7.45 29.87
N ILE A 25 -30.12 -8.72 29.49
CA ILE A 25 -29.06 -9.45 28.73
C ILE A 25 -28.85 -8.83 27.35
N GLN A 26 -29.91 -8.41 26.66
CA GLN A 26 -29.83 -7.71 25.38
C GLN A 26 -29.15 -6.35 25.52
N GLN A 27 -29.42 -5.61 26.60
CA GLN A 27 -28.82 -4.33 26.95
C GLN A 27 -27.41 -4.47 27.55
N ASN A 28 -26.86 -5.68 27.62
CA ASN A 28 -25.55 -6.00 28.22
C ASN A 28 -25.44 -5.61 29.73
N GLN A 29 -26.54 -5.51 30.46
CA GLN A 29 -26.57 -5.22 31.90
C GLN A 29 -26.46 -6.53 32.70
N LEU A 30 -25.37 -7.26 32.51
CA LEU A 30 -25.19 -8.64 32.97
C LEU A 30 -25.23 -8.78 34.50
N ALA A 31 -24.68 -7.82 35.25
CA ALA A 31 -24.68 -7.87 36.73
C ALA A 31 -26.12 -7.85 37.31
N LYS A 32 -26.97 -6.94 36.80
CA LYS A 32 -28.37 -6.87 37.23
C LYS A 32 -29.18 -8.12 36.82
N ALA A 33 -28.92 -8.62 35.60
CA ALA A 33 -29.53 -9.86 35.13
C ALA A 33 -29.18 -11.04 36.04
N THR A 34 -27.91 -11.17 36.41
CA THR A 34 -27.39 -12.23 37.28
C THR A 34 -28.00 -12.13 38.69
N GLU A 35 -28.15 -10.92 39.26
CA GLU A 35 -28.79 -10.71 40.57
C GLU A 35 -30.24 -11.19 40.57
N LEU A 36 -31.03 -10.80 39.56
CA LEU A 36 -32.43 -11.24 39.44
C LEU A 36 -32.55 -12.76 39.26
N LEU A 37 -31.66 -13.35 38.44
CA LEU A 37 -31.65 -14.81 38.24
C LEU A 37 -31.31 -15.57 39.52
N ASN A 38 -30.32 -15.10 40.30
CA ASN A 38 -29.98 -15.68 41.59
C ASN A 38 -31.16 -15.59 42.57
N GLY A 39 -31.94 -14.49 42.52
CA GLY A 39 -33.20 -14.35 43.30
C GLY A 39 -34.23 -15.42 42.94
N ILE A 40 -34.43 -15.69 41.65
CA ILE A 40 -35.34 -16.76 41.20
C ILE A 40 -34.81 -18.14 41.66
N LEU A 41 -33.53 -18.41 41.45
CA LEU A 41 -32.88 -19.69 41.74
C LEU A 41 -32.81 -19.98 43.27
N HIS A 42 -32.85 -18.93 44.11
CA HIS A 42 -32.95 -19.09 45.54
C HIS A 42 -34.33 -19.61 45.97
N GLN A 43 -35.41 -19.19 45.26
CA GLN A 43 -36.77 -19.62 45.50
C GLN A 43 -37.11 -20.94 44.80
N GLU A 44 -36.64 -21.10 43.58
CA GLU A 44 -36.86 -22.26 42.70
C GLU A 44 -35.48 -22.78 42.18
N PRO A 45 -34.77 -23.56 42.97
CA PRO A 45 -33.43 -24.05 42.57
C PRO A 45 -33.45 -24.89 41.28
N GLU A 46 -34.56 -25.54 40.96
CA GLU A 46 -34.70 -26.39 39.75
C GLU A 46 -35.26 -25.66 38.54
N ASN A 47 -35.36 -24.33 38.57
CA ASN A 47 -35.84 -23.55 37.41
C ASN A 47 -34.81 -23.58 36.27
N LEU A 48 -35.03 -24.45 35.31
CA LEU A 48 -34.10 -24.68 34.18
C LEU A 48 -33.92 -23.44 33.30
N MET A 49 -34.98 -22.65 33.10
CA MET A 49 -34.91 -21.44 32.30
C MET A 49 -34.02 -20.37 32.97
N ALA A 50 -34.19 -20.18 34.30
CA ALA A 50 -33.34 -19.25 35.03
C ALA A 50 -31.86 -19.70 35.07
N ARG A 51 -31.61 -21.00 35.26
CA ARG A 51 -30.25 -21.57 35.14
C ARG A 51 -29.66 -21.35 33.73
N HIS A 52 -30.45 -21.58 32.68
CA HIS A 52 -30.01 -21.38 31.29
C HIS A 52 -29.63 -19.93 31.02
N LEU A 53 -30.45 -18.95 31.42
CA LEU A 53 -30.16 -17.53 31.29
C LEU A 53 -28.94 -17.11 32.14
N LEU A 54 -28.73 -17.71 33.30
CA LEU A 54 -27.53 -17.49 34.11
C LEU A 54 -26.28 -17.94 33.36
N GLY A 55 -26.31 -19.11 32.74
CA GLY A 55 -25.22 -19.59 31.88
C GLY A 55 -24.92 -18.63 30.70
N ILE A 56 -25.94 -18.03 30.10
CA ILE A 56 -25.76 -16.98 29.07
C ILE A 56 -25.06 -15.74 29.66
N CYS A 57 -25.45 -15.28 30.84
CA CYS A 57 -24.80 -14.17 31.53
C CYS A 57 -23.34 -14.47 31.82
N GLN A 58 -23.02 -15.66 32.36
CA GLN A 58 -21.67 -16.12 32.65
C GLN A 58 -20.82 -16.15 31.39
N ARG A 59 -21.33 -16.71 30.29
CA ARG A 59 -20.60 -16.73 29.00
C ARG A 59 -20.32 -15.31 28.48
N LYS A 60 -21.31 -14.43 28.49
CA LYS A 60 -21.16 -13.03 28.08
C LYS A 60 -20.19 -12.24 28.96
N ALA A 61 -20.12 -12.59 30.25
CA ALA A 61 -19.17 -12.03 31.22
C ALA A 61 -17.76 -12.64 31.11
N GLY A 62 -17.52 -13.59 30.19
CA GLY A 62 -16.23 -14.24 30.01
C GLY A 62 -15.95 -15.40 30.99
N GLN A 63 -16.89 -15.75 31.86
CA GLN A 63 -16.78 -16.83 32.85
C GLN A 63 -17.09 -18.19 32.17
N LEU A 64 -16.27 -18.60 31.20
CA LEU A 64 -16.59 -19.69 30.30
C LEU A 64 -16.73 -21.05 30.99
N GLU A 65 -15.86 -21.38 31.94
CA GLU A 65 -15.95 -22.65 32.70
C GLU A 65 -17.23 -22.75 33.53
N GLN A 66 -17.59 -21.66 34.19
CA GLN A 66 -18.85 -21.61 34.96
C GLN A 66 -20.06 -21.73 34.03
N ALA A 67 -20.05 -21.04 32.90
CA ALA A 67 -21.10 -21.16 31.90
C ALA A 67 -21.26 -22.62 31.40
N MET A 68 -20.17 -23.29 31.12
CA MET A 68 -20.17 -24.68 30.68
C MET A 68 -20.74 -25.61 31.77
N GLN A 69 -20.29 -25.46 33.03
CA GLN A 69 -20.77 -26.23 34.15
C GLN A 69 -22.27 -26.02 34.37
N THR A 70 -22.76 -24.77 34.30
CA THR A 70 -24.18 -24.44 34.42
C THR A 70 -25.01 -25.12 33.32
N GLN A 71 -24.60 -25.10 32.07
CA GLN A 71 -25.33 -25.76 30.98
C GLN A 71 -25.24 -27.29 31.09
N GLN A 72 -24.12 -27.86 31.50
CA GLN A 72 -23.97 -29.32 31.75
C GLN A 72 -24.88 -29.80 32.87
N ALA A 73 -25.05 -29.03 33.95
CA ALA A 73 -25.96 -29.36 35.01
C ALA A 73 -27.44 -29.40 34.52
N ILE A 74 -27.82 -28.48 33.61
CA ILE A 74 -29.15 -28.52 32.96
C ILE A 74 -29.31 -29.79 32.15
N LEU A 75 -28.29 -30.12 31.31
CA LEU A 75 -28.34 -31.29 30.44
C LEU A 75 -28.30 -32.61 31.18
N SER A 76 -27.82 -32.62 32.42
CA SER A 76 -27.91 -33.80 33.32
C SER A 76 -29.33 -34.03 33.85
N ALA A 77 -30.09 -32.95 34.02
CA ALA A 77 -31.49 -33.03 34.48
C ALA A 77 -32.47 -33.19 33.30
N GLU A 78 -32.24 -32.51 32.20
CA GLU A 78 -33.06 -32.50 30.98
C GLU A 78 -32.17 -32.70 29.74
N PRO A 79 -31.88 -33.94 29.33
CA PRO A 79 -30.99 -34.25 28.22
C PRO A 79 -31.46 -33.75 26.85
N ASP A 80 -32.74 -33.43 26.69
CA ASP A 80 -33.33 -32.97 25.43
C ASP A 80 -33.50 -31.42 25.37
N PHE A 81 -32.79 -30.67 26.23
CA PHE A 81 -32.85 -29.22 26.25
C PHE A 81 -31.91 -28.61 25.18
N ALA A 82 -32.39 -28.52 23.94
CA ALA A 82 -31.59 -28.08 22.76
C ALA A 82 -30.91 -26.72 22.97
N ALA A 83 -31.55 -25.74 23.61
CA ALA A 83 -30.99 -24.43 23.87
C ALA A 83 -29.76 -24.48 24.80
N ALA A 84 -29.72 -25.42 25.77
CA ALA A 84 -28.55 -25.60 26.62
C ALA A 84 -27.36 -26.16 25.85
N TYR A 85 -27.58 -27.11 24.91
CA TYR A 85 -26.50 -27.57 24.00
C TYR A 85 -25.98 -26.43 23.12
N GLN A 86 -26.85 -25.56 22.59
CA GLN A 86 -26.41 -24.40 21.81
C GLN A 86 -25.52 -23.48 22.65
N GLU A 87 -25.90 -23.15 23.88
CA GLU A 87 -25.11 -22.26 24.74
C GLU A 87 -23.81 -22.93 25.24
N LEU A 88 -23.84 -24.24 25.50
CA LEU A 88 -22.64 -25.03 25.78
C LEU A 88 -21.67 -24.96 24.58
N GLY A 89 -22.18 -25.20 23.39
CA GLY A 89 -21.39 -25.10 22.15
C GLY A 89 -20.79 -23.70 21.95
N LEU A 90 -21.54 -22.63 22.24
CA LEU A 90 -21.02 -21.26 22.18
C LEU A 90 -19.90 -21.00 23.20
N SER A 91 -20.03 -21.51 24.42
CA SER A 91 -19.02 -21.40 25.48
C SER A 91 -17.74 -22.17 25.11
N LEU A 92 -17.88 -23.42 24.64
CA LEU A 92 -16.79 -24.27 24.17
C LEU A 92 -16.04 -23.66 22.97
N ARG A 93 -16.77 -23.05 22.03
CA ARG A 93 -16.20 -22.34 20.89
C ARG A 93 -15.33 -21.17 21.34
N LEU A 94 -15.80 -20.38 22.31
CA LEU A 94 -15.02 -19.26 22.89
C LEU A 94 -13.79 -19.75 23.65
N ALA A 95 -13.88 -20.92 24.29
CA ALA A 95 -12.78 -21.60 24.96
C ALA A 95 -11.82 -22.33 23.99
N ALA A 96 -12.01 -22.19 22.66
CA ALA A 96 -11.25 -22.86 21.60
C ALA A 96 -11.32 -24.41 21.63
N ARG A 97 -12.26 -25.01 22.36
CA ARG A 97 -12.53 -26.47 22.46
C ARG A 97 -13.39 -26.94 21.26
N ARG A 98 -12.81 -26.85 20.04
CA ARG A 98 -13.56 -26.96 18.77
C ARG A 98 -14.30 -28.27 18.58
N ARG A 99 -13.69 -29.44 18.96
CA ARG A 99 -14.33 -30.76 18.79
C ARG A 99 -15.55 -30.91 19.69
N GLU A 100 -15.45 -30.45 20.92
CA GLU A 100 -16.54 -30.50 21.88
C GLU A 100 -17.66 -29.50 21.51
N ALA A 101 -17.30 -28.33 20.99
CA ALA A 101 -18.27 -27.39 20.46
C ALA A 101 -19.03 -27.99 19.25
N LEU A 102 -18.34 -28.68 18.35
CA LEU A 102 -18.95 -29.39 17.21
C LEU A 102 -20.03 -30.37 17.70
N GLU A 103 -19.70 -31.20 18.69
CA GLU A 103 -20.62 -32.19 19.23
C GLU A 103 -21.83 -31.55 19.95
N ALA A 104 -21.59 -30.49 20.71
CA ALA A 104 -22.68 -29.75 21.37
C ALA A 104 -23.64 -29.14 20.34
N PHE A 105 -23.12 -28.50 19.26
CA PHE A 105 -24.00 -27.97 18.22
C PHE A 105 -24.71 -29.08 17.43
N ARG A 106 -24.08 -30.24 17.21
CA ARG A 106 -24.71 -31.40 16.58
C ARG A 106 -25.92 -31.88 17.41
N ARG A 107 -25.72 -32.07 18.70
CA ARG A 107 -26.83 -32.46 19.61
C ARG A 107 -27.97 -31.41 19.64
N ALA A 108 -27.60 -30.10 19.66
CA ALA A 108 -28.61 -29.04 19.59
C ALA A 108 -29.48 -29.14 18.34
N THR A 109 -28.87 -29.40 17.17
CA THR A 109 -29.57 -29.51 15.88
C THR A 109 -30.35 -30.81 15.71
N GLU A 110 -29.90 -31.90 16.32
CA GLU A 110 -30.62 -33.19 16.35
C GLU A 110 -31.92 -33.06 17.18
N ILE A 111 -31.88 -32.37 18.31
CA ILE A 111 -33.02 -32.18 19.20
C ILE A 111 -34.02 -31.13 18.62
N ASP A 112 -33.51 -29.96 18.20
CA ASP A 112 -34.35 -28.94 17.57
C ASP A 112 -33.72 -28.42 16.27
N PRO A 113 -34.13 -29.01 15.11
CA PRO A 113 -33.62 -28.59 13.80
C PRO A 113 -33.95 -27.12 13.42
N ARG A 114 -34.82 -26.43 14.15
CA ARG A 114 -35.16 -25.02 13.91
C ARG A 114 -34.11 -24.03 14.44
N LEU A 115 -33.12 -24.51 15.20
CA LEU A 115 -32.03 -23.71 15.73
C LEU A 115 -31.01 -23.37 14.64
N LEU A 116 -31.35 -22.44 13.73
CA LEU A 116 -30.53 -22.03 12.58
C LEU A 116 -29.13 -21.58 12.97
N ASN A 117 -28.99 -20.92 14.14
CA ASN A 117 -27.67 -20.53 14.64
C ASN A 117 -26.79 -21.75 14.99
N SER A 118 -27.39 -22.83 15.53
CA SER A 118 -26.68 -24.06 15.83
C SER A 118 -26.18 -24.73 14.55
N TRP A 119 -26.97 -24.79 13.48
CA TRP A 119 -26.55 -25.27 12.18
C TRP A 119 -25.38 -24.44 11.62
N LYS A 120 -25.48 -23.13 11.70
CA LYS A 120 -24.43 -22.23 11.27
C LYS A 120 -23.12 -22.43 12.01
N PHE A 121 -23.15 -22.56 13.33
CA PHE A 121 -21.95 -22.81 14.13
C PHE A 121 -21.45 -24.26 14.03
N LEU A 122 -22.31 -25.23 13.81
CA LEU A 122 -21.93 -26.60 13.47
C LEU A 122 -21.09 -26.62 12.22
N GLY A 123 -21.57 -25.97 11.15
CA GLY A 123 -20.81 -25.81 9.90
C GLY A 123 -19.48 -25.10 10.09
N ASP A 124 -19.45 -24.01 10.89
CA ASP A 124 -18.24 -23.25 11.18
C ASP A 124 -17.19 -24.11 11.92
N MET A 125 -17.61 -24.94 12.87
CA MET A 125 -16.72 -25.83 13.62
C MET A 125 -16.21 -26.98 12.73
N ALA A 126 -17.11 -27.59 11.96
CA ALA A 126 -16.77 -28.65 11.00
C ALA A 126 -15.74 -28.14 9.97
N ALA A 127 -15.96 -26.95 9.40
CA ALA A 127 -15.03 -26.31 8.46
C ALA A 127 -13.64 -26.10 9.08
N GLN A 128 -13.57 -25.59 10.31
CA GLN A 128 -12.30 -25.39 11.02
C GLN A 128 -11.58 -26.69 11.34
N LEU A 129 -12.29 -27.80 11.47
CA LEU A 129 -11.73 -29.14 11.71
C LEU A 129 -11.43 -29.91 10.43
N GLY A 130 -11.77 -29.35 9.26
CA GLY A 130 -11.57 -29.98 7.95
C GLY A 130 -12.64 -31.02 7.58
N ASP A 131 -13.75 -31.11 8.33
CA ASP A 131 -14.89 -31.98 8.04
C ASP A 131 -15.82 -31.32 7.02
N GLU A 132 -15.48 -31.52 5.72
CA GLU A 132 -16.17 -30.90 4.58
C GLU A 132 -17.61 -31.38 4.43
N GLU A 133 -17.90 -32.64 4.76
CA GLU A 133 -19.23 -33.24 4.63
C GLU A 133 -20.20 -32.67 5.67
N THR A 134 -19.80 -32.70 6.93
CA THR A 134 -20.60 -32.09 8.02
C THR A 134 -20.79 -30.59 7.82
N ALA A 135 -19.75 -29.87 7.36
CA ALA A 135 -19.86 -28.44 7.08
C ALA A 135 -20.88 -28.15 5.98
N ALA A 136 -20.81 -28.89 4.87
CA ALA A 136 -21.75 -28.70 3.76
C ALA A 136 -23.19 -29.03 4.15
N HIS A 137 -23.39 -30.15 4.87
CA HIS A 137 -24.71 -30.55 5.38
C HIS A 137 -25.28 -29.46 6.30
N ALA A 138 -24.49 -28.99 7.23
CA ALA A 138 -24.93 -27.98 8.20
C ALA A 138 -25.31 -26.65 7.55
N TYR A 139 -24.49 -26.17 6.58
CA TYR A 139 -24.82 -24.94 5.86
C TYR A 139 -26.05 -25.09 4.96
N ALA A 140 -26.30 -26.28 4.41
CA ALA A 140 -27.52 -26.55 3.63
C ALA A 140 -28.82 -26.39 4.44
N GLN A 141 -28.78 -26.48 5.76
CA GLN A 141 -29.91 -26.20 6.65
C GLN A 141 -30.11 -24.70 6.95
N CYS A 142 -29.17 -23.85 6.54
CA CYS A 142 -29.27 -22.40 6.73
C CYS A 142 -30.03 -21.74 5.57
N PRO A 143 -30.84 -20.69 5.83
CA PRO A 143 -31.44 -19.92 4.74
C PRO A 143 -30.36 -19.32 3.83
N ALA A 144 -30.58 -19.46 2.52
CA ALA A 144 -29.74 -18.84 1.49
C ALA A 144 -30.63 -18.19 0.42
N SER A 145 -30.06 -17.30 -0.36
CA SER A 145 -30.74 -16.75 -1.55
C SER A 145 -31.02 -17.85 -2.54
N PRO A 146 -32.16 -17.82 -3.28
CA PRO A 146 -32.58 -18.90 -4.18
C PRO A 146 -31.51 -19.29 -5.22
N ASP A 147 -30.66 -18.31 -5.62
CA ASP A 147 -29.66 -18.48 -6.66
C ASP A 147 -28.23 -18.67 -6.12
N THR A 148 -28.06 -18.89 -4.80
CA THR A 148 -26.75 -18.99 -4.18
C THR A 148 -26.65 -20.23 -3.30
N ASP A 149 -25.58 -21.02 -3.48
CA ASP A 149 -25.29 -22.16 -2.60
C ASP A 149 -25.10 -21.68 -1.14
N PRO A 150 -25.72 -22.35 -0.14
CA PRO A 150 -25.64 -21.94 1.26
C PRO A 150 -24.23 -21.83 1.82
N MET A 151 -23.28 -22.66 1.36
CA MET A 151 -21.87 -22.59 1.76
C MET A 151 -21.22 -21.32 1.22
N LEU A 152 -21.49 -20.94 -0.04
CA LEU A 152 -21.00 -19.70 -0.63
C LEU A 152 -21.63 -18.49 0.06
N GLU A 153 -22.93 -18.51 0.35
CA GLU A 153 -23.63 -17.45 1.10
C GLU A 153 -22.97 -17.25 2.47
N ARG A 154 -22.66 -18.36 3.16
CA ARG A 154 -21.93 -18.29 4.44
C ARG A 154 -20.57 -17.65 4.29
N ALA A 155 -19.81 -18.02 3.27
CA ALA A 155 -18.50 -17.44 3.00
C ALA A 155 -18.56 -15.92 2.75
N LEU A 156 -19.52 -15.46 1.95
CA LEU A 156 -19.77 -14.03 1.67
C LEU A 156 -20.14 -13.27 2.96
N SER A 157 -21.01 -13.87 3.79
CA SER A 157 -21.36 -13.30 5.11
C SER A 157 -20.16 -13.19 6.05
N LEU A 158 -19.22 -14.14 5.99
CA LEU A 158 -17.99 -14.11 6.79
C LEU A 158 -17.02 -13.03 6.31
N ILE A 159 -16.92 -12.81 4.99
CA ILE A 159 -16.13 -11.71 4.39
C ILE A 159 -16.69 -10.36 4.85
N ALA A 160 -18.01 -10.17 4.73
CA ALA A 160 -18.67 -8.94 5.17
C ALA A 160 -18.50 -8.66 6.67
N GLY A 161 -18.39 -9.73 7.48
CA GLY A 161 -18.14 -9.66 8.92
C GLY A 161 -16.66 -9.64 9.34
N ASP A 162 -15.73 -9.40 8.39
CA ASP A 162 -14.26 -9.37 8.58
C ASP A 162 -13.68 -10.64 9.24
N LYS A 163 -14.32 -11.79 9.03
CA LYS A 163 -13.86 -13.11 9.55
C LYS A 163 -13.08 -13.86 8.48
N LEU A 164 -12.04 -13.23 7.95
CA LEU A 164 -11.31 -13.68 6.76
C LEU A 164 -10.70 -15.07 6.89
N GLY A 165 -10.22 -15.46 8.09
CA GLY A 165 -9.63 -16.77 8.30
C GLY A 165 -10.62 -17.92 8.06
N LEU A 166 -11.82 -17.80 8.60
CA LEU A 166 -12.88 -18.79 8.39
C LEU A 166 -13.48 -18.70 6.98
N ALA A 167 -13.65 -17.48 6.46
CA ALA A 167 -14.11 -17.26 5.09
C ALA A 167 -13.22 -17.99 4.07
N ASP A 168 -11.89 -17.87 4.22
CA ASP A 168 -10.92 -18.55 3.35
C ASP A 168 -11.09 -20.09 3.37
N ILE A 169 -11.28 -20.66 4.55
CA ILE A 169 -11.52 -22.10 4.68
C ILE A 169 -12.80 -22.49 3.93
N VAL A 170 -13.90 -21.79 4.18
CA VAL A 170 -15.22 -22.13 3.60
C VAL A 170 -15.23 -21.95 2.09
N VAL A 171 -14.64 -20.85 1.56
CA VAL A 171 -14.54 -20.62 0.11
C VAL A 171 -13.68 -21.69 -0.56
N ARG A 172 -12.53 -22.07 0.04
CA ARG A 172 -11.67 -23.13 -0.52
C ARG A 172 -12.37 -24.49 -0.52
N MET A 173 -13.11 -24.83 0.53
CA MET A 173 -13.93 -26.04 0.56
C MET A 173 -14.99 -26.04 -0.54
N TYR A 174 -15.67 -24.91 -0.74
CA TYR A 174 -16.65 -24.74 -1.81
C TYR A 174 -16.00 -24.90 -3.20
N LEU A 175 -14.85 -24.24 -3.43
CA LEU A 175 -14.12 -24.28 -4.71
C LEU A 175 -13.57 -25.68 -5.05
N LYS A 176 -13.32 -26.57 -4.07
CA LYS A 176 -12.99 -27.97 -4.36
C LYS A 176 -14.14 -28.70 -5.06
N ARG A 177 -15.38 -28.34 -4.72
CA ARG A 177 -16.60 -28.93 -5.30
C ARG A 177 -17.03 -28.21 -6.58
N GLN A 178 -16.87 -26.92 -6.62
CA GLN A 178 -17.28 -26.01 -7.71
C GLN A 178 -16.10 -25.12 -8.16
N PRO A 179 -15.06 -25.66 -8.80
CA PRO A 179 -13.80 -24.95 -9.08
C PRO A 179 -13.93 -23.81 -10.12
N ARG A 180 -15.07 -23.73 -10.81
CA ARG A 180 -15.33 -22.75 -11.87
C ARG A 180 -16.38 -21.70 -11.49
N ASP A 181 -16.88 -21.71 -10.25
CA ASP A 181 -17.86 -20.70 -9.82
C ASP A 181 -17.15 -19.34 -9.70
N ALA A 182 -17.51 -18.44 -10.60
CA ALA A 182 -16.90 -17.11 -10.68
C ALA A 182 -17.16 -16.25 -9.43
N ARG A 183 -18.29 -16.46 -8.71
CA ARG A 183 -18.60 -15.72 -7.48
C ARG A 183 -17.67 -16.16 -6.36
N ALA A 184 -17.42 -17.46 -6.25
CA ALA A 184 -16.51 -18.02 -5.26
C ALA A 184 -15.05 -17.64 -5.55
N LEU A 185 -14.62 -17.67 -6.82
CA LEU A 185 -13.29 -17.21 -7.24
C LEU A 185 -13.09 -15.73 -6.92
N TYR A 186 -14.10 -14.90 -7.17
CA TYR A 186 -14.06 -13.47 -6.83
C TYR A 186 -14.01 -13.25 -5.31
N ALA A 187 -14.82 -13.98 -4.53
CA ALA A 187 -14.76 -13.95 -3.07
C ALA A 187 -13.37 -14.33 -2.54
N GLN A 188 -12.76 -15.38 -3.10
CA GLN A 188 -11.40 -15.80 -2.75
C GLN A 188 -10.36 -14.73 -3.11
N SER A 189 -10.52 -14.06 -4.27
CA SER A 189 -9.64 -12.96 -4.66
C SER A 189 -9.71 -11.78 -3.68
N THR A 190 -10.91 -11.46 -3.20
CA THR A 190 -11.10 -10.41 -2.18
C THR A 190 -10.37 -10.74 -0.88
N ILE A 191 -10.47 -12.00 -0.42
CA ILE A 191 -9.71 -12.48 0.75
C ILE A 191 -8.20 -12.37 0.51
N ALA A 192 -7.74 -12.79 -0.66
CA ALA A 192 -6.32 -12.72 -1.03
C ALA A 192 -5.79 -11.28 -1.03
N VAL A 193 -6.57 -10.31 -1.54
CA VAL A 193 -6.24 -8.87 -1.50
C VAL A 193 -6.08 -8.39 -0.06
N GLN A 194 -7.03 -8.70 0.81
CA GLN A 194 -7.01 -8.27 2.22
C GLN A 194 -5.86 -8.91 3.01
N LYS A 195 -5.45 -10.12 2.63
CA LYS A 195 -4.24 -10.80 3.16
C LYS A 195 -2.93 -10.31 2.54
N GLY A 196 -2.97 -9.40 1.57
CA GLY A 196 -1.79 -8.92 0.85
C GLY A 196 -1.22 -9.90 -0.20
N ALA A 197 -1.89 -11.01 -0.46
CA ALA A 197 -1.50 -12.03 -1.43
C ALA A 197 -1.85 -11.60 -2.88
N ILE A 198 -1.27 -10.50 -3.33
CA ILE A 198 -1.66 -9.81 -4.59
C ILE A 198 -1.49 -10.69 -5.82
N THR A 199 -0.47 -11.56 -5.88
CA THR A 199 -0.26 -12.44 -7.03
C THR A 199 -1.34 -13.51 -7.12
N GLU A 200 -1.71 -14.13 -5.98
CA GLU A 200 -2.84 -15.07 -5.90
C GLU A 200 -4.15 -14.37 -6.28
N ALA A 201 -4.36 -13.13 -5.81
CA ALA A 201 -5.54 -12.35 -6.17
C ALA A 201 -5.65 -12.09 -7.67
N LEU A 202 -4.53 -11.81 -8.36
CA LEU A 202 -4.50 -11.64 -9.82
C LEU A 202 -4.87 -12.93 -10.55
N GLU A 203 -4.31 -14.09 -10.14
CA GLU A 203 -4.64 -15.41 -10.71
C GLU A 203 -6.15 -15.71 -10.56
N LEU A 204 -6.72 -15.43 -9.38
CA LEU A 204 -8.13 -15.66 -9.07
C LEU A 204 -9.05 -14.70 -9.86
N LEU A 205 -8.68 -13.43 -10.01
CA LEU A 205 -9.44 -12.47 -10.81
C LEU A 205 -9.40 -12.82 -12.30
N GLU A 206 -8.25 -13.25 -12.81
CA GLU A 206 -8.16 -13.74 -14.18
C GLU A 206 -9.08 -14.95 -14.40
N ALA A 207 -9.08 -15.93 -13.48
CA ALA A 207 -9.98 -17.06 -13.51
C ALA A 207 -11.46 -16.62 -13.42
N THR A 208 -11.77 -15.65 -12.53
CA THR A 208 -13.12 -15.07 -12.42
C THR A 208 -13.59 -14.49 -13.75
N LEU A 209 -12.74 -13.69 -14.41
CA LEU A 209 -13.06 -13.05 -15.68
C LEU A 209 -13.11 -14.03 -16.87
N ARG A 210 -12.47 -15.20 -16.75
CA ARG A 210 -12.58 -16.28 -17.73
C ARG A 210 -13.97 -16.93 -17.70
N TYR A 211 -14.56 -17.12 -16.50
CA TYR A 211 -15.88 -17.74 -16.34
C TYR A 211 -17.04 -16.75 -16.29
N ALA A 212 -16.79 -15.49 -15.91
CA ALA A 212 -17.76 -14.40 -15.89
C ALA A 212 -17.16 -13.13 -16.53
N PRO A 213 -17.07 -13.07 -17.88
CA PRO A 213 -16.43 -11.96 -18.58
C PRO A 213 -17.11 -10.60 -18.34
N GLU A 214 -18.39 -10.59 -18.00
CA GLU A 214 -19.16 -9.36 -17.75
C GLU A 214 -19.12 -8.88 -16.30
N ASN A 215 -18.36 -9.53 -15.42
CA ASN A 215 -18.21 -9.09 -14.02
C ASN A 215 -17.40 -7.80 -13.94
N ARG A 216 -18.10 -6.66 -13.84
CA ARG A 216 -17.51 -5.31 -13.83
C ARG A 216 -16.63 -5.10 -12.57
N SER A 217 -17.09 -5.56 -11.40
CA SER A 217 -16.36 -5.41 -10.15
C SER A 217 -15.02 -6.16 -10.18
N ALA A 218 -15.04 -7.44 -10.57
CA ALA A 218 -13.83 -8.24 -10.71
C ALA A 218 -12.86 -7.63 -11.75
N ARG A 219 -13.38 -7.09 -12.86
CA ARG A 219 -12.57 -6.41 -13.88
C ARG A 219 -11.92 -5.14 -13.35
N LEU A 220 -12.65 -4.35 -12.57
CA LEU A 220 -12.13 -3.12 -11.97
C LEU A 220 -11.02 -3.44 -10.94
N ASP A 221 -11.26 -4.43 -10.08
CA ASP A 221 -10.25 -4.89 -9.11
C ASP A 221 -9.01 -5.44 -9.82
N TYR A 222 -9.20 -6.16 -10.93
CA TYR A 222 -8.09 -6.67 -11.75
C TYR A 222 -7.27 -5.52 -12.34
N VAL A 223 -7.91 -4.48 -12.88
CA VAL A 223 -7.25 -3.25 -13.35
C VAL A 223 -6.43 -2.59 -12.23
N ASN A 224 -7.01 -2.48 -11.03
CA ASN A 224 -6.33 -1.89 -9.87
C ASN A 224 -5.08 -2.69 -9.50
N LEU A 225 -5.15 -4.01 -9.44
CA LEU A 225 -4.02 -4.86 -9.08
C LEU A 225 -2.96 -4.91 -10.17
N LEU A 226 -3.35 -4.96 -11.45
CA LEU A 226 -2.43 -4.84 -12.58
C LEU A 226 -1.67 -3.51 -12.53
N SER A 227 -2.37 -2.40 -12.25
CA SER A 227 -1.74 -1.08 -12.08
C SER A 227 -0.72 -1.07 -10.94
N ARG A 228 -1.07 -1.67 -9.79
CA ARG A 228 -0.14 -1.82 -8.64
C ARG A 228 1.09 -2.68 -8.96
N ARG A 229 0.97 -3.61 -9.92
CA ARG A 229 2.07 -4.45 -10.45
C ARG A 229 2.71 -3.87 -11.70
N GLN A 230 2.31 -2.65 -12.12
CA GLN A 230 2.82 -1.95 -13.29
C GLN A 230 2.65 -2.71 -14.63
N ARG A 231 1.69 -3.62 -14.69
CA ARG A 231 1.23 -4.29 -15.92
C ARG A 231 0.27 -3.38 -16.66
N TYR A 232 0.73 -2.17 -17.03
CA TYR A 232 -0.13 -1.11 -17.55
C TYR A 232 -0.78 -1.46 -18.87
N ALA A 233 -0.09 -2.16 -19.77
CA ALA A 233 -0.66 -2.59 -21.06
C ALA A 233 -1.89 -3.46 -20.86
N GLU A 234 -1.83 -4.41 -19.95
CA GLU A 234 -2.95 -5.29 -19.62
C GLU A 234 -4.06 -4.53 -18.90
N ALA A 235 -3.70 -3.66 -17.95
CA ALA A 235 -4.67 -2.81 -17.26
C ALA A 235 -5.46 -1.93 -18.25
N LEU A 236 -4.80 -1.36 -19.27
CA LEU A 236 -5.42 -0.57 -20.31
C LEU A 236 -6.43 -1.39 -21.14
N LEU A 237 -6.12 -2.65 -21.48
CA LEU A 237 -7.07 -3.51 -22.17
C LEU A 237 -8.35 -3.76 -21.35
N HIS A 238 -8.21 -3.94 -20.05
CA HIS A 238 -9.36 -4.22 -19.17
C HIS A 238 -10.18 -2.97 -18.85
N ILE A 239 -9.54 -1.80 -18.68
CA ILE A 239 -10.29 -0.55 -18.46
C ILE A 239 -11.04 -0.12 -19.74
N ASP A 240 -10.49 -0.41 -20.93
CA ASP A 240 -11.17 -0.15 -22.21
C ASP A 240 -12.44 -0.98 -22.37
N ARG A 241 -12.43 -2.25 -21.88
CA ARG A 241 -13.64 -3.07 -21.84
C ARG A 241 -14.71 -2.51 -20.91
N LEU A 242 -14.30 -1.94 -19.73
CA LEU A 242 -15.23 -1.27 -18.83
C LEU A 242 -15.83 0.00 -19.47
N LEU A 243 -15.01 0.78 -20.16
CA LEU A 243 -15.46 1.98 -20.88
C LEU A 243 -16.32 1.65 -22.10
N ALA A 244 -16.13 0.51 -22.74
CA ALA A 244 -17.03 0.05 -23.82
C ALA A 244 -18.44 -0.25 -23.29
N LEU A 245 -18.57 -0.69 -22.02
CA LEU A 245 -19.86 -0.95 -21.36
C LEU A 245 -20.48 0.33 -20.77
N ASP A 246 -19.68 1.30 -20.38
CA ASP A 246 -20.11 2.57 -19.77
C ASP A 246 -19.14 3.70 -20.15
N PRO A 247 -19.29 4.26 -21.38
CA PRO A 247 -18.36 5.27 -21.92
C PRO A 247 -18.37 6.60 -21.16
N ALA A 248 -19.47 6.93 -20.49
CA ALA A 248 -19.63 8.18 -19.74
C ALA A 248 -19.10 8.09 -18.30
N ASN A 249 -18.69 6.91 -17.83
CA ASN A 249 -18.25 6.72 -16.47
C ASN A 249 -16.96 7.51 -16.15
N GLN A 250 -17.14 8.57 -15.38
CA GLN A 250 -16.05 9.48 -15.02
C GLN A 250 -14.91 8.75 -14.27
N SER A 251 -15.24 7.84 -13.35
CA SER A 251 -14.26 7.09 -12.58
C SER A 251 -13.38 6.22 -13.49
N TYR A 252 -13.97 5.51 -14.44
CA TYR A 252 -13.22 4.69 -15.40
C TYR A 252 -12.34 5.55 -16.31
N ARG A 253 -12.84 6.72 -16.77
CA ARG A 253 -12.07 7.66 -17.59
C ARG A 253 -10.87 8.22 -16.84
N LEU A 254 -11.05 8.65 -15.60
CA LEU A 254 -9.95 9.13 -14.73
C LEU A 254 -8.96 8.01 -14.39
N GLN A 255 -9.44 6.79 -14.20
CA GLN A 255 -8.57 5.65 -13.98
C GLN A 255 -7.76 5.30 -15.23
N LYS A 256 -8.36 5.32 -16.42
CA LYS A 256 -7.63 5.16 -17.68
C LYS A 256 -6.60 6.26 -17.87
N ALA A 257 -6.94 7.52 -17.58
CA ALA A 257 -5.98 8.63 -17.61
C ALA A 257 -4.80 8.39 -16.67
N SER A 258 -5.04 7.80 -15.47
CA SER A 258 -3.96 7.41 -14.55
C SER A 258 -3.05 6.32 -15.12
N LEU A 259 -3.62 5.34 -15.80
CA LEU A 259 -2.85 4.28 -16.45
C LEU A 259 -2.02 4.80 -17.62
N LEU A 260 -2.61 5.68 -18.45
CA LEU A 260 -1.92 6.36 -19.55
C LEU A 260 -0.76 7.22 -19.04
N GLU A 261 -0.97 8.01 -17.98
CA GLU A 261 0.07 8.78 -17.31
C GLU A 261 1.22 7.88 -16.83
N ARG A 262 0.89 6.77 -16.14
CA ARG A 262 1.88 5.82 -15.60
C ARG A 262 2.60 5.02 -16.68
N SER A 263 1.99 4.86 -17.86
CA SER A 263 2.60 4.23 -19.03
C SER A 263 3.27 5.24 -19.99
N GLY A 264 3.41 6.51 -19.57
CA GLY A 264 4.11 7.54 -20.35
C GLY A 264 3.33 8.13 -21.54
N GLN A 265 2.05 7.80 -21.67
CA GLN A 265 1.17 8.31 -22.71
C GLN A 265 0.48 9.61 -22.23
N TYR A 266 1.28 10.65 -22.01
CA TYR A 266 0.83 11.86 -21.31
C TYR A 266 -0.17 12.69 -22.10
N GLU A 267 -0.03 12.77 -23.42
CA GLU A 267 -0.91 13.53 -24.30
C GLU A 267 -2.32 12.90 -24.31
N ASP A 268 -2.40 11.58 -24.31
CA ASP A 268 -3.68 10.85 -24.23
C ASP A 268 -4.32 11.01 -22.86
N ALA A 269 -3.52 10.95 -21.79
CA ALA A 269 -3.97 11.20 -20.43
C ALA A 269 -4.51 12.64 -20.29
N LEU A 270 -3.79 13.62 -20.84
CA LEU A 270 -4.18 15.04 -20.83
C LEU A 270 -5.52 15.24 -21.52
N ARG A 271 -5.68 14.75 -22.79
CA ARG A 271 -6.94 14.84 -23.53
C ARG A 271 -8.12 14.24 -22.76
N MET A 272 -7.89 13.13 -22.08
CA MET A 272 -8.94 12.46 -21.32
C MET A 272 -9.36 13.26 -20.08
N VAL A 273 -8.40 13.84 -19.33
CA VAL A 273 -8.71 14.66 -18.16
C VAL A 273 -9.36 15.99 -18.58
N GLU A 274 -8.92 16.60 -19.69
CA GLU A 274 -9.57 17.79 -20.27
C GLU A 274 -11.04 17.53 -20.64
N ALA A 275 -11.35 16.37 -21.22
CA ALA A 275 -12.71 16.02 -21.54
C ALA A 275 -13.59 15.87 -20.28
N VAL A 276 -13.06 15.22 -19.23
CA VAL A 276 -13.75 15.09 -17.94
C VAL A 276 -13.93 16.45 -17.27
N GLN A 277 -12.93 17.32 -17.35
CA GLN A 277 -12.97 18.67 -16.77
C GLN A 277 -14.07 19.54 -17.41
N LYS A 278 -14.25 19.47 -18.75
CA LYS A 278 -15.31 20.21 -19.45
C LYS A 278 -16.72 19.80 -19.01
N GLU A 279 -16.90 18.51 -18.67
CA GLU A 279 -18.17 17.98 -18.18
C GLU A 279 -18.40 18.35 -16.70
N ASN A 280 -17.32 18.48 -15.91
CA ASN A 280 -17.38 18.73 -14.46
C ASN A 280 -16.48 19.90 -14.05
N PRO A 281 -16.81 21.16 -14.45
CA PRO A 281 -15.94 22.30 -14.27
C PRO A 281 -15.80 22.80 -12.81
N ALA A 282 -16.65 22.33 -11.89
CA ALA A 282 -16.62 22.68 -10.47
C ALA A 282 -15.80 21.72 -9.59
N GLN A 283 -15.17 20.68 -10.16
CA GLN A 283 -14.49 19.67 -9.39
C GLN A 283 -13.00 20.00 -9.23
N SER A 284 -12.59 20.47 -8.03
CA SER A 284 -11.22 20.87 -7.68
C SER A 284 -10.19 19.76 -8.01
N SER A 285 -10.46 18.50 -7.66
CA SER A 285 -9.55 17.38 -7.89
C SER A 285 -9.25 17.10 -9.37
N VAL A 286 -10.21 17.36 -10.28
CA VAL A 286 -9.99 17.21 -11.72
C VAL A 286 -9.10 18.34 -12.25
N TRP A 287 -9.30 19.58 -11.80
CA TRP A 287 -8.44 20.69 -12.13
C TRP A 287 -7.02 20.52 -11.61
N ALA A 288 -6.86 20.03 -10.36
CA ALA A 288 -5.54 19.73 -9.78
C ALA A 288 -4.80 18.67 -10.60
N ARG A 289 -5.53 17.62 -11.03
CA ARG A 289 -4.98 16.57 -11.88
C ARG A 289 -4.59 17.07 -13.26
N LEU A 290 -5.41 17.94 -13.85
CA LEU A 290 -5.10 18.60 -15.12
C LEU A 290 -3.81 19.41 -15.02
N GLY A 291 -3.68 20.25 -13.97
CA GLY A 291 -2.47 21.01 -13.70
C GLY A 291 -1.24 20.11 -13.51
N ALA A 292 -1.36 19.00 -12.80
CA ALA A 292 -0.26 18.06 -12.63
C ALA A 292 0.21 17.43 -13.97
N LEU A 293 -0.70 17.05 -14.86
CA LEU A 293 -0.36 16.55 -16.20
C LEU A 293 0.25 17.63 -17.08
N GLN A 294 -0.30 18.85 -17.06
CA GLN A 294 0.26 19.99 -17.80
C GLN A 294 1.69 20.30 -17.38
N ARG A 295 2.01 20.20 -16.08
CA ARG A 295 3.40 20.32 -15.59
C ARG A 295 4.32 19.27 -16.20
N ILE A 296 3.89 18.00 -16.25
CA ILE A 296 4.68 16.89 -16.79
C ILE A 296 5.05 17.15 -18.26
N VAL A 297 4.09 17.61 -19.06
CA VAL A 297 4.31 17.90 -20.48
C VAL A 297 4.93 19.29 -20.75
N GLY A 298 5.14 20.11 -19.71
CA GLY A 298 5.80 21.40 -19.80
C GLY A 298 4.88 22.59 -20.16
N LEU A 299 3.58 22.43 -20.09
CA LEU A 299 2.58 23.50 -20.29
C LEU A 299 2.41 24.33 -19.00
N ARG A 300 3.46 25.10 -18.67
CA ARG A 300 3.55 25.83 -17.40
C ARG A 300 2.46 26.88 -17.19
N PRO A 301 2.14 27.77 -18.14
CA PRO A 301 1.05 28.74 -17.98
C PRO A 301 -0.29 28.08 -17.73
N GLU A 302 -0.61 27.02 -18.48
CA GLU A 302 -1.85 26.26 -18.37
C GLU A 302 -1.92 25.54 -17.02
N CYS A 303 -0.79 24.95 -16.56
CA CYS A 303 -0.67 24.33 -15.25
C CYS A 303 -1.04 25.31 -14.13
N ILE A 304 -0.46 26.51 -14.13
CA ILE A 304 -0.75 27.55 -13.14
C ILE A 304 -2.24 27.95 -13.19
N ALA A 305 -2.80 28.16 -14.38
CA ALA A 305 -4.21 28.50 -14.54
C ALA A 305 -5.12 27.38 -14.00
N SER A 306 -4.84 26.13 -14.32
CA SER A 306 -5.62 24.98 -13.84
C SER A 306 -5.54 24.84 -12.32
N LEU A 307 -4.37 25.04 -11.71
CA LEU A 307 -4.21 24.96 -10.25
C LEU A 307 -4.92 26.11 -9.53
N HIS A 308 -4.93 27.31 -10.10
CA HIS A 308 -5.76 28.42 -9.58
C HIS A 308 -7.25 28.09 -9.64
N ARG A 309 -7.73 27.51 -10.74
CA ARG A 309 -9.13 27.09 -10.85
C ARG A 309 -9.46 25.97 -9.82
N ALA A 310 -8.52 25.06 -9.55
CA ALA A 310 -8.68 24.07 -8.49
C ALA A 310 -8.86 24.72 -7.11
N ILE A 311 -8.06 25.76 -6.80
CA ILE A 311 -8.15 26.54 -5.57
C ILE A 311 -9.46 27.31 -5.49
N ASP A 312 -9.89 27.95 -6.60
CA ASP A 312 -11.17 28.68 -6.66
C ASP A 312 -12.37 27.73 -6.38
N CYS A 313 -12.31 26.48 -6.86
CA CYS A 313 -13.35 25.49 -6.62
C CYS A 313 -13.38 24.98 -5.17
N ASP A 314 -12.23 24.83 -4.54
CA ASP A 314 -12.10 24.35 -3.16
C ASP A 314 -10.82 24.93 -2.52
N PRO A 315 -10.92 26.08 -1.84
CA PRO A 315 -9.77 26.74 -1.21
C PRO A 315 -9.17 25.96 -0.03
N ASP A 316 -9.93 25.05 0.59
CA ASP A 316 -9.50 24.25 1.73
C ASP A 316 -8.81 22.93 1.30
N ASN A 317 -8.79 22.61 0.02
CA ASN A 317 -7.98 21.52 -0.55
C ASN A 317 -6.51 21.96 -0.67
N GLY A 318 -5.64 21.41 0.16
CA GLY A 318 -4.21 21.75 0.20
C GLY A 318 -3.40 21.30 -1.02
N GLN A 319 -3.86 20.28 -1.75
CA GLN A 319 -3.10 19.68 -2.85
C GLN A 319 -2.77 20.68 -3.98
N PRO A 320 -3.71 21.51 -4.52
CA PRO A 320 -3.36 22.50 -5.55
C PRO A 320 -2.34 23.54 -5.10
N TRP A 321 -2.40 23.95 -3.83
CA TRP A 321 -1.43 24.88 -3.26
C TRP A 321 -0.02 24.27 -3.21
N TYR A 322 0.08 23.02 -2.78
CA TYR A 322 1.34 22.30 -2.81
C TYR A 322 1.88 22.13 -4.24
N LEU A 323 1.03 21.78 -5.21
CA LEU A 323 1.45 21.64 -6.60
C LEU A 323 1.97 22.95 -7.21
N LEU A 324 1.39 24.12 -6.86
CA LEU A 324 1.92 25.43 -7.23
C LEU A 324 3.30 25.68 -6.58
N ALA A 325 3.45 25.36 -5.29
CA ALA A 325 4.72 25.50 -4.58
C ALA A 325 5.81 24.58 -5.16
N ASP A 326 5.44 23.36 -5.55
CA ASP A 326 6.35 22.37 -6.12
C ASP A 326 6.82 22.71 -7.54
N LEU A 327 6.22 23.69 -8.21
CA LEU A 327 6.79 24.27 -9.43
C LEU A 327 8.16 24.94 -9.18
N LYS A 328 8.44 25.34 -7.93
CA LYS A 328 9.73 25.93 -7.46
C LYS A 328 10.15 27.23 -8.16
N THR A 329 9.35 27.72 -9.09
CA THR A 329 9.51 28.98 -9.83
C THR A 329 8.27 29.85 -9.72
N PHE A 330 7.22 29.39 -9.01
CA PHE A 330 5.99 30.14 -8.76
C PHE A 330 6.15 31.02 -7.52
N GLU A 331 5.79 32.28 -7.61
CA GLU A 331 5.84 33.24 -6.50
C GLU A 331 4.42 33.52 -5.99
N PHE A 332 4.20 33.21 -4.72
CA PHE A 332 2.94 33.49 -4.04
C PHE A 332 2.84 34.97 -3.65
N THR A 333 1.67 35.57 -3.87
CA THR A 333 1.36 36.90 -3.34
C THR A 333 1.27 36.88 -1.81
N PRO A 334 1.47 38.05 -1.13
CA PRO A 334 1.30 38.13 0.34
C PRO A 334 -0.07 37.61 0.82
N GLY A 335 -1.14 37.89 0.07
CA GLY A 335 -2.49 37.43 0.38
C GLY A 335 -2.64 35.90 0.30
N GLN A 336 -1.97 35.25 -0.67
CA GLN A 336 -1.96 33.79 -0.80
C GLN A 336 -1.16 33.12 0.34
N VAL A 337 -0.02 33.71 0.73
CA VAL A 337 0.76 33.24 1.88
C VAL A 337 -0.09 33.29 3.16
N GLU A 338 -0.79 34.40 3.39
CA GLU A 338 -1.67 34.56 4.55
C GLU A 338 -2.90 33.60 4.49
N ALA A 339 -3.42 33.34 3.31
CA ALA A 339 -4.47 32.32 3.13
C ALA A 339 -3.98 30.92 3.51
N MET A 340 -2.80 30.51 3.03
CA MET A 340 -2.18 29.23 3.41
C MET A 340 -1.94 29.14 4.92
N ARG A 341 -1.45 30.22 5.57
CA ARG A 341 -1.23 30.26 7.01
C ARG A 341 -2.53 29.96 7.79
N ARG A 342 -3.63 30.62 7.42
CA ARG A 342 -4.95 30.35 8.02
C ARG A 342 -5.44 28.93 7.75
N SER A 343 -5.20 28.41 6.57
CA SER A 343 -5.62 27.04 6.22
C SER A 343 -4.83 25.96 6.98
N VAL A 344 -3.53 26.16 7.20
CA VAL A 344 -2.72 25.27 8.08
C VAL A 344 -3.30 25.19 9.49
N GLU A 345 -3.76 26.33 10.05
CA GLU A 345 -4.30 26.36 11.41
C GLU A 345 -5.71 25.74 11.51
N ARG A 346 -6.48 25.75 10.42
CA ARG A 346 -7.82 25.16 10.35
C ARG A 346 -7.82 23.69 9.98
N ALA A 347 -6.79 23.23 9.25
CA ALA A 347 -6.71 21.85 8.81
C ALA A 347 -6.72 20.88 10.01
N PRO A 348 -7.44 19.75 9.91
CA PRO A 348 -7.40 18.72 10.95
C PRO A 348 -5.96 18.22 11.14
N ARG A 349 -5.56 17.99 12.40
CA ARG A 349 -4.21 17.50 12.70
C ARG A 349 -3.95 16.15 12.01
N ASP A 350 -2.74 16.00 11.51
CA ASP A 350 -2.28 14.81 10.79
C ASP A 350 -3.09 14.50 9.52
N SER A 351 -3.89 15.45 9.01
CA SER A 351 -4.59 15.33 7.73
C SER A 351 -3.65 15.53 6.53
N GLU A 352 -4.10 15.12 5.35
CA GLU A 352 -3.38 15.41 4.09
C GLU A 352 -3.30 16.92 3.83
N ASP A 353 -4.36 17.65 4.12
CA ASP A 353 -4.38 19.10 3.91
C ASP A 353 -3.40 19.81 4.82
N GLU A 354 -3.25 19.41 6.09
CA GLU A 354 -2.19 19.95 6.96
C GLU A 354 -0.80 19.72 6.36
N VAL A 355 -0.54 18.53 5.81
CA VAL A 355 0.73 18.20 5.14
C VAL A 355 0.93 19.12 3.93
N TYR A 356 -0.05 19.16 3.01
CA TYR A 356 0.06 19.95 1.78
C TYR A 356 0.24 21.44 2.05
N PHE A 357 -0.57 22.03 2.91
CA PHE A 357 -0.46 23.44 3.26
C PHE A 357 0.86 23.75 3.98
N SER A 358 1.33 22.88 4.88
CA SER A 358 2.61 23.09 5.57
C SER A 358 3.78 23.11 4.59
N PHE A 359 3.86 22.16 3.66
CA PHE A 359 4.91 22.14 2.65
C PHE A 359 4.79 23.31 1.66
N ALA A 360 3.57 23.69 1.25
CA ALA A 360 3.34 24.84 0.36
C ALA A 360 3.78 26.15 1.02
N LEU A 361 3.37 26.37 2.26
CA LEU A 361 3.71 27.57 3.02
C LEU A 361 5.22 27.64 3.32
N ALA A 362 5.84 26.52 3.71
CA ALA A 362 7.27 26.44 3.92
C ALA A 362 8.06 26.83 2.66
N ASN A 363 7.68 26.30 1.50
CA ASN A 363 8.28 26.66 0.21
C ASN A 363 8.11 28.17 -0.12
N ALA A 364 6.92 28.72 0.11
CA ALA A 364 6.64 30.13 -0.13
C ALA A 364 7.49 31.05 0.76
N LEU A 365 7.62 30.72 2.05
CA LEU A 365 8.42 31.48 3.03
C LEU A 365 9.92 31.33 2.78
N GLU A 366 10.41 30.16 2.42
CA GLU A 366 11.83 29.93 2.07
C GLU A 366 12.27 30.85 0.92
N ARG A 367 11.44 31.04 -0.10
CA ARG A 367 11.73 31.94 -1.22
C ARG A 367 11.75 33.40 -0.80
N ARG A 368 10.83 33.79 0.06
CA ARG A 368 10.80 35.14 0.61
C ARG A 368 11.95 35.36 1.58
N GLY A 369 12.40 34.33 2.31
CA GLY A 369 13.51 34.40 3.25
C GLY A 369 14.83 34.87 2.63
N ALA A 370 15.05 34.57 1.35
CA ALA A 370 16.20 35.10 0.62
C ALA A 370 16.16 36.68 0.48
N LEU A 371 14.97 37.27 0.59
CA LEU A 371 14.74 38.71 0.47
C LEU A 371 14.44 39.38 1.82
N GLU A 372 13.73 38.71 2.71
CA GLU A 372 13.18 39.26 3.97
C GLU A 372 14.04 38.92 5.21
N GLY A 373 15.02 38.01 5.06
CA GLY A 373 16.01 37.69 6.10
C GLY A 373 15.65 36.50 7.00
N ARG A 374 16.41 36.32 8.08
CA ARG A 374 16.45 35.12 8.92
C ARG A 374 15.08 34.68 9.48
N GLY A 375 14.23 35.63 9.89
CA GLY A 375 12.92 35.28 10.47
C GLY A 375 12.01 34.47 9.54
N ALA A 376 12.03 34.76 8.24
CA ALA A 376 11.26 34.01 7.26
C ALA A 376 11.87 32.62 7.02
N VAL A 377 13.18 32.46 7.13
CA VAL A 377 13.90 31.17 7.04
C VAL A 377 13.51 30.28 8.21
N ASP A 378 13.54 30.80 9.44
CA ASP A 378 13.19 30.06 10.66
C ASP A 378 11.72 29.61 10.62
N GLU A 379 10.83 30.49 10.16
CA GLU A 379 9.41 30.16 9.99
C GLU A 379 9.20 29.07 8.90
N ALA A 380 9.89 29.17 7.78
CA ALA A 380 9.85 28.16 6.72
C ALA A 380 10.25 26.78 7.26
N PHE A 381 11.33 26.73 8.05
CA PHE A 381 11.77 25.47 8.64
C PHE A 381 10.75 24.90 9.65
N ALA A 382 10.11 25.75 10.45
CA ALA A 382 9.06 25.31 11.36
C ALA A 382 7.87 24.65 10.63
N TYR A 383 7.47 25.18 9.47
CA TYR A 383 6.43 24.55 8.64
C TYR A 383 6.91 23.28 7.94
N TYR A 384 8.18 23.19 7.51
CA TYR A 384 8.73 21.90 7.07
C TYR A 384 8.69 20.87 8.17
N LEU A 385 9.07 21.21 9.40
CA LEU A 385 8.96 20.30 10.56
C LEU A 385 7.52 19.88 10.82
N ARG A 386 6.56 20.81 10.76
CA ARG A 386 5.13 20.53 10.97
C ARG A 386 4.61 19.55 9.91
N GLY A 387 4.84 19.82 8.64
CA GLY A 387 4.41 18.95 7.53
C GLY A 387 5.05 17.56 7.60
N ASN A 388 6.35 17.49 7.87
CA ASN A 388 7.07 16.23 8.03
C ASN A 388 6.56 15.42 9.25
N LYS A 389 6.28 16.08 10.38
CA LYS A 389 5.70 15.44 11.56
C LYS A 389 4.33 14.85 11.24
N ALA A 390 3.43 15.58 10.62
CA ALA A 390 2.11 15.12 10.21
C ALA A 390 2.24 13.94 9.21
N GLN A 391 3.19 13.98 8.29
CA GLN A 391 3.43 12.89 7.35
C GLN A 391 3.96 11.62 8.04
N THR A 392 4.74 11.72 9.12
CA THR A 392 5.25 10.52 9.83
C THR A 392 4.18 9.71 10.56
N THR A 393 3.01 10.29 10.88
CA THR A 393 1.87 9.54 11.44
C THR A 393 1.18 8.68 10.37
N ARG A 394 1.32 9.07 9.10
CA ARG A 394 0.71 8.41 7.95
C ARG A 394 1.65 7.41 7.27
N SER A 395 2.93 7.46 7.57
CA SER A 395 3.98 6.74 6.84
C SER A 395 5.09 6.33 7.80
N VAL A 396 5.27 5.04 8.00
CA VAL A 396 6.20 4.49 9.01
C VAL A 396 7.48 3.99 8.37
N PHE A 397 8.62 4.49 8.82
CA PHE A 397 9.96 3.98 8.51
C PHE A 397 10.64 3.47 9.79
N SER A 398 11.17 2.25 9.75
CA SER A 398 12.01 1.68 10.82
C SER A 398 13.46 1.61 10.38
N PRO A 399 14.35 2.43 10.97
CA PRO A 399 15.79 2.37 10.70
C PRO A 399 16.40 0.99 10.99
N GLU A 400 15.91 0.30 12.02
CA GLU A 400 16.41 -1.01 12.43
C GLU A 400 16.06 -2.08 11.40
N GLN A 401 14.80 -2.07 10.89
CA GLN A 401 14.38 -3.00 9.84
C GLN A 401 15.17 -2.74 8.54
N TYR A 402 15.42 -1.47 8.21
CA TYR A 402 16.21 -1.12 7.04
C TYR A 402 17.67 -1.56 7.17
N ALA A 403 18.30 -1.33 8.32
CA ALA A 403 19.67 -1.80 8.58
C ALA A 403 19.79 -3.33 8.49
N ASN A 404 18.79 -4.06 9.03
CA ASN A 404 18.72 -5.51 8.88
C ASN A 404 18.57 -5.93 7.42
N PHE A 405 17.70 -5.26 6.65
CA PHE A 405 17.56 -5.51 5.21
C PHE A 405 18.90 -5.35 4.47
N ILE A 406 19.65 -4.27 4.71
CA ILE A 406 20.97 -4.04 4.10
C ILE A 406 21.97 -5.15 4.53
N SER A 407 21.96 -5.55 5.79
CA SER A 407 22.82 -6.64 6.27
C SER A 407 22.53 -7.97 5.56
N LEU A 408 21.25 -8.33 5.46
CA LEU A 408 20.80 -9.53 4.74
C LEU A 408 21.14 -9.46 3.25
N LEU A 409 20.97 -8.30 2.63
CA LEU A 409 21.31 -8.09 1.22
C LEU A 409 22.81 -8.32 0.97
N LYS A 410 23.68 -7.75 1.82
CA LYS A 410 25.13 -7.93 1.72
C LYS A 410 25.54 -9.40 1.94
N SER A 411 24.91 -10.09 2.88
CA SER A 411 25.22 -11.51 3.14
C SER A 411 24.72 -12.46 2.04
N SER A 412 23.72 -12.04 1.25
CA SER A 412 23.15 -12.84 0.16
C SER A 412 23.80 -12.59 -1.20
N THR A 413 24.72 -11.63 -1.29
CA THR A 413 25.36 -11.20 -2.54
C THR A 413 26.87 -11.25 -2.37
N THR A 414 27.41 -12.46 -2.20
CA THR A 414 28.84 -12.76 -2.09
C THR A 414 29.46 -12.97 -3.47
N SER A 415 30.81 -13.00 -3.54
CA SER A 415 31.55 -13.32 -4.76
C SER A 415 31.09 -14.65 -5.36
N ASP A 416 30.96 -15.67 -4.50
CA ASP A 416 30.58 -17.02 -4.92
C ASP A 416 29.23 -17.05 -5.63
N VAL A 417 28.22 -16.29 -5.15
CA VAL A 417 26.92 -16.19 -5.80
C VAL A 417 27.02 -15.59 -7.20
N PHE A 418 27.88 -14.58 -7.39
CA PHE A 418 28.06 -13.97 -8.70
C PHE A 418 28.86 -14.85 -9.65
N GLU A 419 29.86 -15.60 -9.15
CA GLU A 419 30.65 -16.55 -9.92
C GLU A 419 29.80 -17.75 -10.37
N ASP A 420 29.00 -18.35 -9.47
CA ASP A 420 28.14 -19.49 -9.76
C ASP A 420 27.06 -19.16 -10.80
N LEU A 421 26.57 -17.91 -10.80
CA LEU A 421 25.52 -17.45 -11.70
C LEU A 421 26.05 -16.61 -12.87
N GLU A 422 27.36 -16.57 -13.09
CA GLU A 422 27.93 -15.81 -14.22
C GLU A 422 27.32 -16.26 -15.55
N GLY A 423 26.90 -15.29 -16.38
CA GLY A 423 26.27 -15.50 -17.68
C GLY A 423 24.88 -16.12 -17.66
N SER A 424 24.22 -16.25 -16.49
CA SER A 424 22.88 -16.84 -16.38
C SER A 424 21.74 -15.86 -16.72
N GLY A 425 21.99 -14.56 -16.69
CA GLY A 425 20.98 -13.53 -16.97
C GLY A 425 20.61 -13.42 -18.46
N PHE A 426 19.64 -12.56 -18.76
CA PHE A 426 19.25 -12.26 -20.14
C PHE A 426 20.27 -11.31 -20.78
N ASP A 427 20.84 -11.74 -21.90
CA ASP A 427 21.92 -11.04 -22.63
C ASP A 427 21.38 -9.84 -23.42
N ASP A 428 21.07 -8.73 -22.74
CA ASP A 428 20.62 -7.47 -23.34
C ASP A 428 21.45 -6.30 -22.76
N ALA A 429 22.13 -5.56 -23.63
CA ALA A 429 22.98 -4.42 -23.26
C ALA A 429 22.25 -3.07 -23.32
N SER A 430 20.97 -3.06 -23.67
CA SER A 430 20.22 -1.81 -23.88
C SER A 430 19.88 -1.04 -22.59
N PRO A 431 19.76 -1.64 -21.37
CA PRO A 431 19.42 -0.89 -20.18
C PRO A 431 20.59 -0.08 -19.62
N ILE A 432 20.33 1.19 -19.30
CA ILE A 432 21.20 2.07 -18.50
C ILE A 432 20.43 2.43 -17.23
N PHE A 433 20.86 1.92 -16.08
CA PHE A 433 20.24 2.23 -14.80
C PHE A 433 20.87 3.47 -14.18
N VAL A 434 20.06 4.47 -13.85
CA VAL A 434 20.51 5.65 -13.10
C VAL A 434 19.97 5.52 -11.67
N VAL A 435 20.87 5.26 -10.73
CA VAL A 435 20.58 4.99 -9.32
C VAL A 435 21.18 6.05 -8.40
N GLY A 436 20.96 5.92 -7.10
CA GLY A 436 21.47 6.81 -6.06
C GLY A 436 20.36 7.25 -5.11
N LEU A 437 20.58 8.31 -4.35
CA LEU A 437 19.50 8.83 -3.52
C LEU A 437 18.59 9.80 -4.30
N PRO A 438 17.29 9.84 -3.99
CA PRO A 438 16.41 10.90 -4.49
C PRO A 438 17.00 12.29 -4.20
N ARG A 439 16.86 13.23 -5.14
CA ARG A 439 17.39 14.60 -5.06
C ARG A 439 18.92 14.72 -5.19
N ALA A 440 19.62 13.65 -5.54
CA ALA A 440 21.06 13.69 -5.82
C ALA A 440 21.43 14.23 -7.23
N GLY A 441 20.46 14.53 -8.09
CA GLY A 441 20.71 15.01 -9.45
C GLY A 441 20.49 13.96 -10.56
N SER A 442 19.92 12.80 -10.22
CA SER A 442 19.66 11.71 -11.18
C SER A 442 18.78 12.14 -12.36
N THR A 443 17.86 13.11 -12.18
CA THR A 443 17.04 13.65 -13.29
C THR A 443 17.89 14.49 -14.26
N LEU A 444 18.91 15.20 -13.77
CA LEU A 444 19.82 15.92 -14.66
C LEU A 444 20.63 14.93 -15.51
N VAL A 445 21.19 13.89 -14.89
CA VAL A 445 21.93 12.83 -15.61
C VAL A 445 21.03 12.14 -16.63
N GLU A 446 19.78 11.81 -16.25
CA GLU A 446 18.79 11.27 -17.19
C GLU A 446 18.53 12.21 -18.37
N GLN A 447 18.37 13.53 -18.15
CA GLN A 447 18.18 14.52 -19.22
C GLN A 447 19.39 14.60 -20.15
N ILE A 448 20.60 14.60 -19.60
CA ILE A 448 21.84 14.59 -20.37
C ILE A 448 21.88 13.37 -21.29
N LEU A 449 21.70 12.17 -20.73
CA LEU A 449 21.74 10.91 -21.48
C LEU A 449 20.65 10.84 -22.55
N THR A 450 19.43 11.27 -22.23
CA THR A 450 18.31 11.22 -23.16
C THR A 450 18.27 12.37 -24.17
N SER A 451 19.22 13.31 -24.09
CA SER A 451 19.52 14.26 -25.16
C SER A 451 20.39 13.64 -26.25
N HIS A 452 21.01 12.49 -25.99
CA HIS A 452 21.77 11.71 -26.98
C HIS A 452 20.83 10.93 -27.89
N SER A 453 21.08 10.98 -29.23
CA SER A 453 20.23 10.38 -30.27
C SER A 453 20.03 8.86 -30.14
N LYS A 454 20.93 8.15 -29.46
CA LYS A 454 20.90 6.69 -29.25
C LYS A 454 20.25 6.26 -27.93
N VAL A 455 19.67 7.16 -27.14
CA VAL A 455 19.18 6.86 -25.78
C VAL A 455 17.72 7.30 -25.59
N ASP A 456 16.85 6.34 -25.32
CA ASP A 456 15.45 6.60 -24.94
C ASP A 456 15.30 6.84 -23.43
N ALA A 457 14.32 7.64 -23.04
CA ALA A 457 13.95 7.87 -21.64
C ALA A 457 12.79 6.96 -21.23
N MET A 458 12.92 6.31 -20.05
CA MET A 458 11.88 5.41 -19.53
C MET A 458 11.27 5.87 -18.19
N MET A 459 11.74 7.00 -17.63
CA MET A 459 11.29 7.53 -16.34
C MET A 459 11.63 6.63 -15.14
N GLU A 460 10.91 6.82 -14.03
CA GLU A 460 11.05 6.01 -12.80
C GLU A 460 10.22 4.73 -12.92
N LEU A 461 10.88 3.61 -13.25
CA LEU A 461 10.25 2.31 -13.40
C LEU A 461 10.41 1.48 -12.12
N ALA A 462 9.31 1.10 -11.46
CA ALA A 462 9.39 0.15 -10.36
C ALA A 462 9.28 -1.32 -10.86
N HIS A 463 9.73 -1.62 -12.09
CA HIS A 463 9.68 -2.97 -12.65
C HIS A 463 10.51 -3.97 -11.85
N LEU A 464 11.73 -3.59 -11.40
CA LEU A 464 12.56 -4.44 -10.54
C LEU A 464 11.86 -4.75 -9.22
N ALA A 465 11.31 -3.74 -8.55
CA ALA A 465 10.56 -3.95 -7.30
C ALA A 465 9.32 -4.84 -7.50
N SER A 466 8.67 -4.76 -8.67
CA SER A 466 7.57 -5.68 -9.02
C SER A 466 8.06 -7.11 -9.22
N LEU A 467 9.17 -7.31 -9.91
CA LEU A 467 9.78 -8.64 -10.12
C LEU A 467 10.24 -9.26 -8.79
N VAL A 468 10.81 -8.47 -7.88
CA VAL A 468 11.15 -8.91 -6.52
C VAL A 468 9.90 -9.41 -5.76
N LYS A 469 8.77 -8.71 -5.85
CA LYS A 469 7.51 -9.16 -5.23
C LYS A 469 7.00 -10.47 -5.84
N GLU A 470 7.16 -10.66 -7.13
CA GLU A 470 6.80 -11.90 -7.82
C GLU A 470 7.76 -13.04 -7.46
N LEU A 471 9.06 -12.76 -7.32
CA LEU A 471 10.05 -13.70 -6.80
C LEU A 471 9.65 -14.17 -5.39
N ASN A 472 9.39 -13.22 -4.48
CA ASN A 472 8.97 -13.54 -3.11
C ASN A 472 7.75 -14.46 -3.07
N TYR A 473 6.74 -14.21 -3.89
CA TYR A 473 5.56 -15.07 -3.97
C TYR A 473 5.90 -16.48 -4.45
N ARG A 474 6.74 -16.61 -5.49
CA ARG A 474 7.18 -17.92 -5.99
C ARG A 474 8.00 -18.69 -4.95
N GLN A 475 8.90 -18.01 -4.25
CA GLN A 475 9.74 -18.59 -3.21
C GLN A 475 8.90 -19.05 -2.00
N GLN A 476 7.93 -18.26 -1.56
CA GLN A 476 7.01 -18.64 -0.48
C GLN A 476 6.19 -19.90 -0.83
N LYS A 477 5.72 -20.04 -2.06
CA LYS A 477 5.04 -21.27 -2.53
C LYS A 477 5.95 -22.51 -2.47
N LYS A 478 7.27 -22.33 -2.61
CA LYS A 478 8.28 -23.40 -2.54
C LYS A 478 8.84 -23.61 -1.12
N ASN A 479 8.35 -22.89 -0.09
CA ASN A 479 8.92 -22.82 1.27
C ASN A 479 10.40 -22.43 1.30
N ARG A 480 10.82 -21.51 0.43
CA ARG A 480 12.19 -20.96 0.34
C ARG A 480 12.26 -19.57 0.92
N SER A 481 13.49 -19.07 1.08
CA SER A 481 13.76 -17.71 1.55
C SER A 481 13.21 -16.65 0.59
N THR A 482 12.78 -15.50 1.13
CA THR A 482 12.36 -14.34 0.34
C THR A 482 13.52 -13.38 0.12
N TYR A 483 13.38 -12.44 -0.81
CA TYR A 483 14.36 -11.37 -1.04
C TYR A 483 14.63 -10.57 0.25
N PRO A 484 15.90 -10.26 0.58
CA PRO A 484 17.09 -10.45 -0.24
C PRO A 484 17.74 -11.85 -0.15
N LEU A 485 17.42 -12.67 0.85
CA LEU A 485 18.02 -14.00 1.01
C LEU A 485 17.81 -14.92 -0.20
N ALA A 486 16.71 -14.74 -0.91
CA ALA A 486 16.44 -15.47 -2.15
C ALA A 486 17.54 -15.32 -3.22
N LEU A 487 18.38 -14.28 -3.15
CA LEU A 487 19.47 -14.07 -4.11
C LEU A 487 20.57 -15.16 -4.01
N ALA A 488 20.76 -15.75 -2.84
CA ALA A 488 21.65 -16.87 -2.64
C ALA A 488 21.05 -18.22 -3.09
N GLU A 489 19.74 -18.26 -3.34
CA GLU A 489 18.99 -19.49 -3.68
C GLU A 489 18.42 -19.47 -5.12
N ILE A 490 18.55 -18.33 -5.83
CA ILE A 490 18.03 -18.16 -7.19
C ILE A 490 18.84 -19.02 -8.16
N ASP A 491 18.16 -19.64 -9.11
CA ASP A 491 18.83 -20.47 -10.13
C ASP A 491 19.01 -19.73 -11.48
N ARG A 492 19.82 -20.32 -12.38
CA ARG A 492 20.10 -19.78 -13.71
C ARG A 492 18.83 -19.54 -14.54
N SER A 493 17.84 -20.40 -14.43
CA SER A 493 16.57 -20.28 -15.16
C SER A 493 15.76 -19.08 -14.64
N GLU A 494 15.70 -18.89 -13.31
CA GLU A 494 15.03 -17.76 -12.68
C GLU A 494 15.70 -16.43 -13.06
N CYS A 495 17.02 -16.36 -13.10
CA CYS A 495 17.77 -15.19 -13.56
C CYS A 495 17.40 -14.82 -15.01
N LEU A 496 17.45 -15.79 -15.92
CA LEU A 496 17.11 -15.60 -17.33
C LEU A 496 15.66 -15.14 -17.53
N GLU A 497 14.72 -15.79 -16.84
CA GLU A 497 13.30 -15.44 -16.92
C GLU A 497 13.02 -14.02 -16.41
N MET A 498 13.60 -13.65 -15.27
CA MET A 498 13.44 -12.30 -14.71
C MET A 498 14.02 -11.21 -15.62
N GLY A 499 15.19 -11.43 -16.19
CA GLY A 499 15.79 -10.51 -17.14
C GLY A 499 14.95 -10.35 -18.42
N ARG A 500 14.47 -11.46 -18.97
CA ARG A 500 13.58 -11.46 -20.14
C ARG A 500 12.26 -10.71 -19.86
N GLU A 501 11.67 -10.95 -18.70
CA GLU A 501 10.41 -10.28 -18.30
C GLU A 501 10.63 -8.79 -18.08
N TYR A 502 11.76 -8.37 -17.50
CA TYR A 502 12.10 -6.96 -17.36
C TYR A 502 12.16 -6.27 -18.73
N ILE A 503 12.91 -6.84 -19.66
CA ILE A 503 13.03 -6.28 -21.04
C ILE A 503 11.68 -6.28 -21.76
N LYS A 504 10.86 -7.31 -21.59
CA LYS A 504 9.51 -7.35 -22.16
C LYS A 504 8.62 -6.22 -21.62
N ARG A 505 8.65 -5.94 -20.32
CA ARG A 505 7.84 -4.87 -19.69
C ARG A 505 8.26 -3.48 -20.13
N THR A 506 9.54 -3.28 -20.44
CA THR A 506 10.04 -1.99 -20.92
C THR A 506 9.65 -1.69 -22.38
N ARG A 507 9.33 -2.69 -23.20
CA ARG A 507 9.07 -2.51 -24.64
C ARG A 507 7.97 -1.51 -24.97
N ILE A 508 6.90 -1.47 -24.18
CA ILE A 508 5.77 -0.54 -24.42
C ILE A 508 6.17 0.94 -24.28
N LEU A 509 7.26 1.20 -23.56
CA LEU A 509 7.75 2.55 -23.27
C LEU A 509 8.87 2.97 -24.20
N ARG A 510 9.51 2.01 -24.91
CA ARG A 510 10.66 2.25 -25.79
C ARG A 510 10.21 2.80 -27.13
N ARG A 511 11.00 3.71 -27.66
CA ARG A 511 10.93 4.17 -29.06
C ARG A 511 11.87 3.31 -29.92
N ALA A 512 12.76 3.91 -30.66
CA ALA A 512 13.64 3.22 -31.62
C ALA A 512 15.14 3.25 -31.22
N ALA A 513 15.50 3.90 -30.12
CA ALA A 513 16.89 4.00 -29.71
C ALA A 513 17.46 2.64 -29.23
N PRO A 514 18.77 2.36 -29.50
CA PRO A 514 19.39 1.11 -29.06
C PRO A 514 19.52 0.98 -27.56
N PHE A 515 19.60 2.09 -26.82
CA PHE A 515 19.69 2.14 -25.37
C PHE A 515 18.50 2.86 -24.76
N PHE A 516 18.23 2.59 -23.49
CA PHE A 516 17.23 3.31 -22.72
C PHE A 516 17.66 3.51 -21.27
N VAL A 517 17.22 4.61 -20.65
CA VAL A 517 17.50 4.91 -19.25
C VAL A 517 16.33 4.51 -18.39
N ASP A 518 16.56 3.60 -17.42
CA ASP A 518 15.70 3.40 -16.24
C ASP A 518 16.26 4.23 -15.09
N LYS A 519 15.64 5.38 -14.84
CA LYS A 519 16.03 6.24 -13.73
C LYS A 519 15.09 6.02 -12.55
N MET A 520 15.43 5.05 -11.72
CA MET A 520 14.79 4.79 -10.43
C MET A 520 15.87 4.86 -9.33
N PRO A 521 15.97 5.97 -8.61
CA PRO A 521 17.03 6.15 -7.62
C PRO A 521 17.19 4.96 -6.67
N ASN A 522 16.10 4.45 -6.10
CA ASN A 522 16.12 3.35 -5.13
C ASN A 522 16.56 1.99 -5.72
N ASN A 523 16.79 1.88 -7.04
CA ASN A 523 17.36 0.66 -7.63
C ASN A 523 18.81 0.37 -7.18
N PHE A 524 19.45 1.28 -6.44
CA PHE A 524 20.74 1.00 -5.79
C PHE A 524 20.67 -0.20 -4.83
N GLU A 525 19.49 -0.47 -4.24
CA GLU A 525 19.24 -1.66 -3.42
C GLU A 525 19.19 -2.96 -4.24
N HIS A 526 19.06 -2.86 -5.55
CA HIS A 526 18.88 -4.00 -6.46
C HIS A 526 20.07 -4.21 -7.42
N ILE A 527 21.20 -3.55 -7.22
CA ILE A 527 22.37 -3.65 -8.12
C ILE A 527 22.82 -5.11 -8.27
N GLY A 528 22.89 -5.88 -7.20
CA GLY A 528 23.23 -7.30 -7.27
C GLY A 528 22.22 -8.11 -8.10
N LEU A 529 20.93 -7.86 -7.92
CA LEU A 529 19.89 -8.49 -8.75
C LEU A 529 20.00 -8.05 -10.23
N ILE A 530 20.20 -6.75 -10.48
CA ILE A 530 20.39 -6.23 -11.85
C ILE A 530 21.53 -6.98 -12.53
N HIS A 531 22.66 -7.13 -11.87
CA HIS A 531 23.83 -7.82 -12.42
C HIS A 531 23.53 -9.30 -12.72
N LEU A 532 22.79 -9.99 -11.86
CA LEU A 532 22.42 -11.41 -12.08
C LEU A 532 21.43 -11.58 -13.25
N VAL A 533 20.44 -10.71 -13.38
CA VAL A 533 19.36 -10.88 -14.37
C VAL A 533 19.63 -10.18 -15.70
N LEU A 534 20.49 -9.13 -15.71
CA LEU A 534 20.85 -8.31 -16.87
C LEU A 534 22.37 -7.99 -16.81
N PRO A 535 23.25 -8.98 -17.03
CA PRO A 535 24.70 -8.85 -16.76
C PRO A 535 25.41 -7.78 -17.62
N ARG A 536 24.80 -7.37 -18.74
CA ARG A 536 25.33 -6.33 -19.63
C ARG A 536 24.72 -4.95 -19.40
N ALA A 537 23.80 -4.80 -18.43
CA ALA A 537 23.27 -3.50 -18.07
C ALA A 537 24.36 -2.57 -17.53
N ARG A 538 24.30 -1.29 -17.89
CA ARG A 538 25.18 -0.24 -17.38
C ARG A 538 24.52 0.43 -16.19
N ILE A 539 25.28 0.71 -15.12
CA ILE A 539 24.75 1.26 -13.86
C ILE A 539 25.52 2.55 -13.53
N ILE A 540 24.77 3.63 -13.30
CA ILE A 540 25.33 4.96 -12.98
C ILE A 540 24.79 5.33 -11.59
N ASP A 541 25.68 5.53 -10.64
CA ASP A 541 25.37 6.01 -9.29
C ASP A 541 25.61 7.52 -9.19
N VAL A 542 24.54 8.28 -8.92
CA VAL A 542 24.61 9.75 -8.84
C VAL A 542 24.68 10.18 -7.38
N ARG A 543 25.79 10.78 -6.99
CA ARG A 543 26.06 11.25 -5.62
C ARG A 543 26.06 12.77 -5.55
N ARG A 544 25.63 13.28 -4.39
CA ARG A 544 25.61 14.69 -4.07
C ARG A 544 26.07 14.89 -2.63
N ASP A 545 26.56 16.12 -2.32
CA ASP A 545 26.85 16.50 -0.93
C ASP A 545 25.75 16.04 0.04
N PRO A 546 26.11 15.33 1.13
CA PRO A 546 25.12 14.70 2.01
C PRO A 546 24.19 15.67 2.71
N MET A 547 24.66 16.88 3.08
CA MET A 547 23.83 17.91 3.69
C MET A 547 22.84 18.50 2.67
N ALA A 548 23.34 18.82 1.45
CA ALA A 548 22.53 19.34 0.36
C ALA A 548 21.47 18.33 -0.10
N ASN A 549 21.85 17.04 -0.24
CA ASN A 549 20.94 15.96 -0.60
C ASN A 549 19.88 15.75 0.47
N GLY A 550 20.32 15.62 1.74
CA GLY A 550 19.44 15.34 2.86
C GLY A 550 18.42 16.46 3.10
N PHE A 551 18.84 17.73 3.05
CA PHE A 551 17.93 18.86 3.17
C PHE A 551 16.95 18.93 1.98
N SER A 552 17.44 18.68 0.76
CA SER A 552 16.57 18.63 -0.43
C SER A 552 15.52 17.51 -0.35
N ALA A 553 15.87 16.37 0.26
CA ALA A 553 14.91 15.29 0.52
C ALA A 553 13.91 15.65 1.63
N PHE A 554 14.36 16.30 2.72
CA PHE A 554 13.51 16.75 3.83
C PHE A 554 12.43 17.75 3.40
N LYS A 555 12.73 18.62 2.44
CA LYS A 555 11.80 19.61 1.88
C LYS A 555 10.83 19.06 0.85
N GLN A 556 10.97 17.81 0.45
CA GLN A 556 10.17 17.21 -0.60
C GLN A 556 9.10 16.28 -0.02
N LEU A 557 7.84 16.52 -0.35
CA LEU A 557 6.79 15.57 -0.10
C LEU A 557 6.81 14.51 -1.21
N PHE A 558 7.24 13.31 -0.87
CA PHE A 558 7.23 12.17 -1.78
C PHE A 558 5.89 11.44 -1.73
N GLN A 559 5.48 10.86 -2.85
CA GLN A 559 4.22 10.10 -2.92
C GLN A 559 4.30 8.75 -2.18
N ALA A 560 5.42 8.03 -2.31
CA ALA A 560 5.69 6.76 -1.64
C ALA A 560 7.16 6.34 -1.81
N GLY A 561 7.63 5.39 -0.98
CA GLY A 561 8.94 4.76 -1.13
C GLY A 561 10.12 5.56 -0.58
N ASN A 562 9.86 6.69 0.08
CA ASN A 562 10.89 7.54 0.68
C ASN A 562 10.50 7.98 2.10
N GLU A 563 9.89 7.09 2.87
CA GLU A 563 9.36 7.35 4.21
C GLU A 563 10.47 7.74 5.21
N TRP A 564 11.71 7.41 4.91
CA TRP A 564 12.90 7.82 5.65
C TRP A 564 13.16 9.33 5.61
N SER A 565 12.63 10.05 4.60
CA SER A 565 12.94 11.47 4.35
C SER A 565 12.26 12.46 5.31
N TYR A 566 11.30 12.01 6.11
CA TYR A 566 10.49 12.90 6.97
C TYR A 566 11.09 13.15 8.36
N LYS A 567 12.28 12.61 8.68
CA LYS A 567 13.04 12.92 9.91
C LYS A 567 14.51 13.09 9.59
N LEU A 568 15.11 14.19 9.99
CA LEU A 568 16.52 14.49 9.73
C LEU A 568 17.48 13.37 10.17
N LYS A 569 17.23 12.78 11.34
CA LYS A 569 18.01 11.64 11.86
C LYS A 569 17.87 10.41 10.95
N HIS A 570 16.69 10.13 10.45
CA HIS A 570 16.46 9.00 9.54
C HIS A 570 17.17 9.20 8.20
N ILE A 571 17.16 10.44 7.68
CA ILE A 571 17.88 10.81 6.46
C ILE A 571 19.37 10.51 6.59
N GLY A 572 20.00 10.98 7.68
CA GLY A 572 21.43 10.74 7.88
C GLY A 572 21.79 9.25 8.02
N ASN A 573 20.99 8.48 8.76
CA ASN A 573 21.17 7.05 8.89
C ASN A 573 20.97 6.31 7.56
N TYR A 574 19.97 6.68 6.78
CA TYR A 574 19.70 6.10 5.47
C TYR A 574 20.82 6.41 4.48
N TYR A 575 21.35 7.64 4.49
CA TYR A 575 22.48 8.05 3.67
C TYR A 575 23.72 7.21 3.96
N ARG A 576 24.05 6.98 5.22
CA ARG A 576 25.18 6.13 5.62
C ARG A 576 24.99 4.67 5.19
N ALA A 577 23.78 4.13 5.37
CA ALA A 577 23.46 2.77 4.92
C ALA A 577 23.57 2.63 3.39
N TYR A 578 23.17 3.66 2.64
CA TYR A 578 23.39 3.74 1.20
C TYR A 578 24.86 3.70 0.84
N LEU A 579 25.71 4.52 1.47
CA LEU A 579 27.16 4.51 1.21
C LEU A 579 27.81 3.16 1.53
N ASP A 580 27.41 2.53 2.65
CA ASP A 580 27.90 1.20 3.04
C ASP A 580 27.50 0.13 2.02
N LEU A 581 26.29 0.20 1.49
CA LEU A 581 25.83 -0.71 0.44
C LEU A 581 26.55 -0.46 -0.87
N MET A 582 26.74 0.80 -1.28
CA MET A 582 27.50 1.11 -2.51
C MET A 582 28.95 0.65 -2.41
N ALA A 583 29.60 0.79 -1.25
CA ALA A 583 30.94 0.24 -1.01
C ALA A 583 30.96 -1.30 -1.07
N HIS A 584 29.88 -1.98 -0.71
CA HIS A 584 29.74 -3.42 -0.92
C HIS A 584 29.68 -3.74 -2.43
N TRP A 585 28.87 -3.03 -3.22
CA TRP A 585 28.80 -3.25 -4.66
C TRP A 585 30.13 -3.00 -5.36
N ASP A 586 30.87 -1.96 -4.96
CA ASP A 586 32.20 -1.66 -5.52
C ASP A 586 33.20 -2.82 -5.29
N ARG A 587 33.09 -3.52 -4.15
CA ARG A 587 33.92 -4.71 -3.84
C ARG A 587 33.47 -5.96 -4.59
N MET A 588 32.17 -6.20 -4.68
CA MET A 588 31.59 -7.42 -5.26
C MET A 588 31.56 -7.36 -6.79
N LEU A 589 31.39 -6.18 -7.35
CA LEU A 589 31.20 -5.93 -8.78
C LEU A 589 32.13 -4.81 -9.27
N PRO A 590 33.47 -4.99 -9.19
CA PRO A 590 34.45 -3.94 -9.50
C PRO A 590 34.28 -3.43 -10.94
N GLY A 591 34.20 -2.09 -11.11
CA GLY A 591 34.07 -1.42 -12.40
C GLY A 591 32.70 -1.51 -13.09
N LYS A 592 31.68 -2.13 -12.44
CA LYS A 592 30.32 -2.25 -12.99
C LYS A 592 29.45 -1.02 -12.74
N VAL A 593 29.80 -0.19 -11.75
CA VAL A 593 29.04 1.01 -11.38
C VAL A 593 29.90 2.24 -11.67
N TYR A 594 29.39 3.16 -12.50
CA TYR A 594 30.04 4.45 -12.76
C TYR A 594 29.50 5.48 -11.78
N GLN A 595 30.37 6.15 -11.03
CA GLN A 595 29.98 7.20 -10.10
C GLN A 595 29.99 8.56 -10.77
N VAL A 596 28.86 9.29 -10.69
CA VAL A 596 28.75 10.71 -11.06
C VAL A 596 28.65 11.55 -9.80
N ASN A 597 29.57 12.51 -9.64
CA ASN A 597 29.46 13.53 -8.59
C ASN A 597 28.69 14.74 -9.14
N TYR A 598 27.57 15.08 -8.49
CA TYR A 598 26.69 16.17 -8.93
C TYR A 598 27.37 17.53 -8.94
N GLU A 599 28.20 17.81 -7.94
CA GLU A 599 28.91 19.08 -7.81
C GLU A 599 29.91 19.26 -8.96
N GLN A 600 30.67 18.20 -9.29
CA GLN A 600 31.62 18.20 -10.44
C GLN A 600 30.84 18.36 -11.75
N LEU A 601 29.78 17.60 -11.95
CA LEU A 601 28.92 17.70 -13.14
C LEU A 601 28.39 19.12 -13.37
N VAL A 602 28.01 19.84 -12.29
CA VAL A 602 27.53 21.23 -12.39
C VAL A 602 28.66 22.22 -12.59
N GLN A 603 29.83 21.98 -12.03
CA GLN A 603 30.98 22.87 -12.12
C GLN A 603 31.74 22.74 -13.47
N GLN A 604 31.85 21.49 -13.95
CA GLN A 604 32.61 21.13 -15.15
C GLN A 604 31.80 20.21 -16.09
N PRO A 605 30.64 20.70 -16.60
CA PRO A 605 29.65 19.83 -17.27
C PRO A 605 30.19 19.16 -18.50
N GLU A 606 31.00 19.82 -19.33
CA GLU A 606 31.52 19.22 -20.55
C GLU A 606 32.49 18.07 -20.28
N GLU A 607 33.41 18.23 -19.33
CA GLU A 607 34.40 17.20 -18.98
C GLU A 607 33.67 15.95 -18.38
N GLU A 608 32.76 16.15 -17.45
CA GLU A 608 32.02 15.06 -16.82
C GLU A 608 31.11 14.34 -17.82
N ILE A 609 30.44 15.06 -18.71
CA ILE A 609 29.57 14.46 -19.73
C ILE A 609 30.40 13.66 -20.75
N ARG A 610 31.56 14.18 -21.19
CA ARG A 610 32.44 13.43 -22.08
C ARG A 610 32.95 12.15 -21.43
N SER A 611 33.36 12.19 -20.19
CA SER A 611 33.82 11.04 -19.39
C SER A 611 32.69 9.99 -19.23
N LEU A 612 31.48 10.41 -18.90
CA LEU A 612 30.32 9.55 -18.79
C LEU A 612 29.96 8.86 -20.12
N LEU A 613 29.91 9.61 -21.22
CA LEU A 613 29.62 9.06 -22.54
C LEU A 613 30.74 8.10 -23.02
N THR A 614 31.99 8.39 -22.71
CA THR A 614 33.12 7.50 -23.00
C THR A 614 32.99 6.17 -22.28
N TRP A 615 32.64 6.19 -20.96
CA TRP A 615 32.42 4.96 -20.19
C TRP A 615 31.21 4.16 -20.72
N LEU A 616 30.17 4.85 -21.21
CA LEU A 616 29.02 4.22 -21.87
C LEU A 616 29.28 3.72 -23.28
N GLU A 617 30.49 3.95 -23.84
CA GLU A 617 30.84 3.66 -25.24
C GLU A 617 29.93 4.38 -26.24
N LEU A 618 29.46 5.58 -25.88
CA LEU A 618 28.65 6.44 -26.73
C LEU A 618 29.51 7.58 -27.33
N PRO A 619 29.33 7.92 -28.61
CA PRO A 619 30.00 9.09 -29.18
C PRO A 619 29.49 10.37 -28.51
N PHE A 620 30.33 11.38 -28.41
CA PHE A 620 29.89 12.65 -27.86
C PHE A 620 28.93 13.37 -28.82
N GLU A 621 27.84 13.91 -28.27
CA GLU A 621 26.88 14.77 -28.98
C GLU A 621 26.70 16.07 -28.22
N GLU A 622 26.77 17.22 -28.92
CA GLU A 622 26.61 18.55 -28.29
C GLU A 622 25.27 18.75 -27.62
N ALA A 623 24.22 18.08 -28.08
CA ALA A 623 22.90 18.10 -27.46
C ALA A 623 22.91 17.70 -25.96
N CYS A 624 23.89 16.89 -25.55
CA CYS A 624 24.08 16.49 -24.15
C CYS A 624 24.54 17.65 -23.25
N LEU A 625 25.14 18.71 -23.81
CA LEU A 625 25.52 19.91 -23.08
C LEU A 625 24.36 20.90 -22.83
N ALA A 626 23.26 20.72 -23.56
CA ALA A 626 22.07 21.56 -23.45
C ALA A 626 20.82 20.75 -23.04
N PRO A 627 20.85 19.97 -21.94
CA PRO A 627 19.78 19.03 -21.56
C PRO A 627 18.44 19.74 -21.30
N HIS A 628 18.45 21.05 -20.98
CA HIS A 628 17.26 21.86 -20.78
C HIS A 628 16.46 22.10 -22.08
N GLN A 629 17.07 21.91 -23.26
CA GLN A 629 16.40 22.00 -24.56
C GLN A 629 15.67 20.72 -24.95
N ASN A 630 15.86 19.65 -24.19
CA ASN A 630 15.15 18.39 -24.41
C ASN A 630 13.66 18.54 -24.02
N ALA A 631 12.79 18.56 -25.03
CA ALA A 631 11.35 18.81 -24.88
C ALA A 631 10.54 17.63 -24.31
N ARG A 632 11.21 16.53 -23.92
CA ARG A 632 10.50 15.36 -23.38
C ARG A 632 9.69 15.67 -22.11
N ALA A 633 8.65 14.89 -21.88
CA ALA A 633 7.91 14.91 -20.62
C ALA A 633 8.81 14.46 -19.45
N VAL A 634 8.74 15.16 -18.32
CA VAL A 634 9.53 14.88 -17.11
C VAL A 634 8.61 14.72 -15.90
N ARG A 635 8.49 13.49 -15.41
CA ARG A 635 7.64 13.12 -14.28
C ARG A 635 8.46 12.97 -12.99
N THR A 636 9.06 14.03 -12.51
CA THR A 636 9.82 14.04 -11.24
C THR A 636 9.62 15.35 -10.49
N ALA A 637 9.98 15.36 -9.20
CA ALA A 637 10.00 16.57 -8.39
C ALA A 637 11.02 17.62 -8.90
N SER A 638 11.90 17.27 -9.85
CA SER A 638 12.89 18.15 -10.45
C SER A 638 12.52 18.62 -11.87
N SER A 639 11.27 18.36 -12.33
CA SER A 639 10.84 18.64 -13.70
C SER A 639 11.11 20.08 -14.16
N GLU A 640 10.78 21.07 -13.35
CA GLU A 640 11.01 22.49 -13.67
C GLU A 640 12.48 22.88 -13.64
N GLN A 641 13.25 22.25 -12.73
CA GLN A 641 14.67 22.56 -12.57
C GLN A 641 15.49 22.13 -13.78
N VAL A 642 15.21 20.94 -14.35
CA VAL A 642 15.95 20.41 -15.49
C VAL A 642 15.55 21.05 -16.84
N ARG A 643 14.50 21.87 -16.85
CA ARG A 643 14.09 22.70 -17.99
C ARG A 643 14.83 24.07 -18.04
N GLN A 644 15.70 24.32 -17.07
CA GLN A 644 16.58 25.47 -17.03
C GLN A 644 18.02 25.07 -17.35
N PRO A 645 18.85 25.98 -17.87
CA PRO A 645 20.30 25.73 -18.01
C PRO A 645 20.90 25.23 -16.69
N ILE A 646 21.97 24.45 -16.76
CA ILE A 646 22.69 23.98 -15.57
C ILE A 646 23.15 25.19 -14.75
N TYR A 647 22.73 25.26 -13.47
CA TYR A 647 23.00 26.40 -12.58
C TYR A 647 23.65 25.93 -11.27
N ARG A 648 24.44 26.81 -10.63
CA ARG A 648 25.27 26.50 -9.45
C ARG A 648 24.64 26.85 -8.12
N ASP A 649 23.59 27.69 -8.09
CA ASP A 649 23.02 28.27 -6.86
C ASP A 649 22.45 27.20 -5.88
N ALA A 650 22.11 26.03 -6.40
CA ALA A 650 21.58 24.92 -5.58
C ALA A 650 22.63 24.21 -4.72
N LEU A 651 23.93 24.44 -4.92
CA LEU A 651 25.00 23.72 -4.23
C LEU A 651 25.08 24.09 -2.73
N GLU A 652 24.91 25.37 -2.41
CA GLU A 652 25.13 25.92 -1.07
C GLU A 652 23.85 26.33 -0.33
N HIS A 653 22.70 26.17 -0.96
CA HIS A 653 21.43 26.65 -0.43
C HIS A 653 21.08 26.10 0.97
N TRP A 654 21.51 24.89 1.30
CA TRP A 654 21.29 24.29 2.63
C TRP A 654 21.99 25.06 3.76
N LYS A 655 23.06 25.84 3.47
CA LYS A 655 23.78 26.64 4.46
C LYS A 655 22.89 27.71 5.10
N LEU A 656 21.82 28.14 4.44
CA LEU A 656 20.83 29.06 5.04
C LEU A 656 20.13 28.45 6.26
N PHE A 657 20.10 27.10 6.35
CA PHE A 657 19.45 26.33 7.39
C PHE A 657 20.45 25.48 8.22
N GLU A 658 21.75 25.87 8.21
CA GLU A 658 22.83 25.06 8.81
C GLU A 658 22.58 24.74 10.29
N ALA A 659 22.07 25.72 11.05
CA ALA A 659 21.78 25.52 12.48
C ALA A 659 20.64 24.51 12.72
N GLU A 660 19.59 24.57 11.92
CA GLU A 660 18.43 23.69 12.02
C GLU A 660 18.74 22.28 11.53
N LEU A 661 19.77 22.12 10.71
CA LEU A 661 20.22 20.85 10.13
C LEU A 661 21.22 20.10 11.00
N GLU A 662 21.53 20.60 12.21
CA GLU A 662 22.43 19.93 13.15
C GLU A 662 22.06 18.46 13.42
N PRO A 663 20.77 18.07 13.60
CA PRO A 663 20.40 16.66 13.75
C PRO A 663 20.77 15.78 12.54
N LEU A 664 20.71 16.33 11.32
CA LEU A 664 21.16 15.66 10.09
C LEU A 664 22.67 15.49 10.11
N ARG A 665 23.42 16.54 10.44
CA ARG A 665 24.90 16.55 10.47
C ARG A 665 25.41 15.50 11.46
N LEU A 666 24.85 15.42 12.67
CA LEU A 666 25.18 14.43 13.69
C LEU A 666 24.86 13.00 13.21
N ALA A 667 23.72 12.80 12.57
CA ALA A 667 23.36 11.49 12.05
C ALA A 667 24.29 11.03 10.92
N LEU A 668 24.74 11.93 10.07
CA LEU A 668 25.70 11.66 8.99
C LEU A 668 27.09 11.30 9.56
N SER A 669 27.55 11.95 10.64
CA SER A 669 28.85 11.67 11.26
C SER A 669 28.87 10.36 12.06
N GLY A 670 27.73 9.74 12.31
CA GLY A 670 27.61 8.53 13.13
C GLY A 670 27.64 8.81 14.64
N THR A 671 27.63 10.07 15.04
CA THR A 671 27.63 10.47 16.46
C THR A 671 26.19 10.33 17.01
N PRO A 672 26.00 9.66 18.18
CA PRO A 672 24.68 9.66 18.84
C PRO A 672 24.27 11.09 19.16
N ALA A 673 23.05 11.48 18.78
CA ALA A 673 22.48 12.75 19.23
C ALA A 673 22.35 12.69 20.77
N THR A 674 23.05 13.56 21.48
CA THR A 674 22.77 13.85 22.88
C THR A 674 21.34 14.43 22.97
N HIS A 675 20.53 13.85 23.83
CA HIS A 675 19.10 14.16 24.03
C HIS A 675 18.82 15.60 24.35
#